data_f3bf7f4db556dd52f4bca28cfaebbffe
#
_entry.id   f3bf7f4db556dd52f4bca28cfaebbffe
#
_cell.length_a   1.000
_cell.length_b   1.000
_cell.length_c   1.000
_cell.angle_alpha   90.00
_cell.angle_beta   90.00
_cell.angle_gamma   90.00
#
_symmetry.space_group_name_H-M   'P 1'
#
loop_
_entity.id
_entity.type
_entity.pdbx_description
1 polymer ?
#
loop_
_entity_poly.entity_id
_entity_poly.type
_entity_poly.pdbx_seq_one_letter_code
_entity_poly.pdbx_strand_id
1 'polypeptide(L)'
;HRLAYRIARREALRYKGRSALSITLLGLPLLGVAIGATAYDTVTLSPEETAAQYLGTNDAYIEFALPGVPIEQMNWDSRWVSYEVPGDTGGFEETPERTVADAEILAALPVGSWIAPYSHQTEGTALQAESGDELVQLQGYGYHLGDGLYEDAGLEYLEGSAPGPGETVINEAAADLLGVGVGDDLVLDSGVGNEELEVSGIVELPWNLNEPFAIADSFPAAATGWLLDTPEPLTKEQALALNELGLTVWAGSLLDEPASGAYAETTATVDEAELMIYGLIVVAVVMEVVLLAGPAFAISARRRTREFALMSANGATPAQIRNIVLAGGVLFGVIAAAAAILIGVGIAAAARPWLEQVMGYRSAGLRVMPSLQAALVAVAIATGLLSALAAAISASRINVIAALMGRTPKRTGSKRWLVIGVAMVATGIAAGIAGVALWSMPLMAAAIILAQFGLVACTPALLGLAARVGRWLPLAPRMALREAGRNRGSAAPAIAAVLGVVAGGMAFSMMATAEVVRSEQDQDQVLPQGSMTLTIVNANGDETAIDWDAVVAEVEPQLRSRLGDVELTQIPGYTGWGGCGTVDESPGQDVECQWTATRPDENRCPYWDADTSTDEAERAAVEAARKDERCDETVAETWNYVDEVVGSTDPAVVAAHTDLEGEDLDRAIAVLEAGGLLTADKWALTDAGTVVLQQSITIWDENGSSTEPQDTFLELPAMAVEKGQLGLDQMLVSPEAAEAMGFELSLGSQQYLVTPETEPEAEDLEALTADLNRETPEGEAWVTFTVVDYTDPFMRYLVIAVTGLCALVALGATAVSTGLIVAEQRREMTTLGAVGAAPGLRKRFAMWQTVVIAAFGTGLGIVAAFIGYALIREALNRPLQFQYPFATLYGWELPWASFAVVLLAVPLIAALGALVFTKATLPSERRIT
;
A
#
# COMPACT_ATOMS: atom_id res chain seq x y z
N HIS A 1 28.91 36.75 8.69
CA HIS A 1 27.72 36.11 8.13
C HIS A 1 26.86 37.07 7.30
N ARG A 2 26.50 38.25 7.76
CA ARG A 2 25.65 39.23 7.03
C ARG A 2 26.24 39.64 5.66
N LEU A 3 27.58 39.79 5.53
CA LEU A 3 28.25 40.11 4.28
C LEU A 3 28.16 38.96 3.27
N ALA A 4 28.37 37.72 3.70
CA ALA A 4 28.27 36.54 2.84
C ALA A 4 26.85 36.39 2.25
N TYR A 5 25.83 36.58 3.07
CA TYR A 5 24.45 36.54 2.65
C TYR A 5 24.09 37.65 1.62
N ARG A 6 24.56 38.89 1.86
CA ARG A 6 24.33 39.99 0.90
C ARG A 6 24.97 39.72 -0.46
N ILE A 7 26.18 39.13 -0.47
CA ILE A 7 26.87 38.77 -1.70
C ILE A 7 26.10 37.65 -2.41
N ALA A 8 25.71 36.59 -1.71
CA ALA A 8 24.94 35.46 -2.24
C ALA A 8 23.61 35.92 -2.84
N ARG A 9 22.86 36.81 -2.15
CA ARG A 9 21.59 37.36 -2.64
C ARG A 9 21.76 38.20 -3.91
N ARG A 10 22.73 39.13 -3.93
CA ARG A 10 23.02 39.97 -5.10
C ARG A 10 23.39 39.13 -6.31
N GLU A 11 24.11 38.06 -6.11
CA GLU A 11 24.51 37.14 -7.15
C GLU A 11 23.33 36.34 -7.69
N ALA A 12 22.49 35.80 -6.78
CA ALA A 12 21.27 35.10 -7.17
C ALA A 12 20.40 35.95 -8.12
N LEU A 13 20.27 37.24 -7.80
CA LEU A 13 19.49 38.17 -8.62
C LEU A 13 20.20 38.58 -9.94
N ARG A 14 21.53 38.60 -9.97
CA ARG A 14 22.33 38.94 -11.16
C ARG A 14 22.33 37.84 -12.22
N TYR A 15 22.34 36.56 -11.77
CA TYR A 15 22.38 35.38 -12.65
C TYR A 15 21.12 34.53 -12.54
N LYS A 16 19.94 35.14 -12.79
CA LYS A 16 18.61 34.55 -12.56
C LYS A 16 18.45 33.14 -13.15
N GLY A 17 18.85 32.90 -14.39
CA GLY A 17 18.70 31.56 -15.03
C GLY A 17 19.49 30.45 -14.34
N ARG A 18 20.68 30.80 -13.83
CA ARG A 18 21.50 29.80 -13.12
C ARG A 18 21.01 29.55 -11.70
N SER A 19 20.56 30.61 -11.02
CA SER A 19 19.96 30.49 -9.70
C SER A 19 18.66 29.72 -9.75
N ALA A 20 17.80 30.00 -10.73
CA ALA A 20 16.59 29.24 -10.99
C ALA A 20 16.89 27.75 -11.18
N LEU A 21 17.90 27.44 -12.00
CA LEU A 21 18.32 26.04 -12.21
C LEU A 21 18.73 25.34 -10.92
N SER A 22 19.56 25.99 -10.08
CA SER A 22 19.98 25.41 -8.80
C SER A 22 18.81 25.27 -7.82
N ILE A 23 17.88 26.20 -7.82
CA ILE A 23 16.66 26.15 -7.01
C ILE A 23 15.74 25.02 -7.52
N THR A 24 15.57 24.85 -8.83
CA THR A 24 14.76 23.73 -9.39
C THR A 24 15.36 22.38 -9.04
N LEU A 25 16.70 22.21 -9.16
CA LEU A 25 17.35 20.94 -8.82
C LEU A 25 17.26 20.59 -7.33
N LEU A 26 17.25 21.56 -6.44
CA LEU A 26 17.00 21.39 -5.02
C LEU A 26 15.51 21.17 -4.75
N GLY A 27 14.65 21.94 -5.44
CA GLY A 27 13.21 22.01 -5.18
C GLY A 27 12.43 20.84 -5.74
N LEU A 28 12.89 20.20 -6.84
CA LEU A 28 12.09 19.17 -7.51
C LEU A 28 11.87 17.90 -6.63
N PRO A 29 12.89 17.32 -5.98
CA PRO A 29 12.65 16.25 -5.03
C PRO A 29 11.86 16.69 -3.80
N LEU A 30 12.15 17.90 -3.28
CA LEU A 30 11.39 18.48 -2.17
C LEU A 30 9.92 18.73 -2.52
N LEU A 31 9.63 19.04 -3.78
CA LEU A 31 8.26 19.20 -4.28
C LEU A 31 7.51 17.87 -4.22
N GLY A 32 8.13 16.77 -4.67
CA GLY A 32 7.53 15.44 -4.55
C GLY A 32 7.19 15.08 -3.11
N VAL A 33 8.13 15.33 -2.19
CA VAL A 33 7.89 15.12 -0.75
C VAL A 33 6.80 16.04 -0.21
N ALA A 34 6.76 17.31 -0.63
CA ALA A 34 5.75 18.26 -0.19
C ALA A 34 4.33 17.89 -0.69
N ILE A 35 4.21 17.40 -1.93
CA ILE A 35 2.93 16.91 -2.47
C ILE A 35 2.50 15.67 -1.69
N GLY A 36 3.35 14.66 -1.61
CA GLY A 36 3.02 13.40 -0.94
C GLY A 36 2.68 13.59 0.53
N ALA A 37 3.47 14.39 1.26
CA ALA A 37 3.22 14.67 2.67
C ALA A 37 1.92 15.46 2.90
N THR A 38 1.60 16.44 2.02
CA THR A 38 0.36 17.22 2.14
C THR A 38 -0.84 16.38 1.72
N ALA A 39 -0.73 15.56 0.66
CA ALA A 39 -1.79 14.65 0.23
C ALA A 39 -2.08 13.61 1.33
N TYR A 40 -1.05 12.95 1.84
CA TYR A 40 -1.18 11.99 2.94
C TYR A 40 -1.85 12.60 4.18
N ASP A 41 -1.37 13.75 4.65
CA ASP A 41 -1.95 14.46 5.79
C ASP A 41 -3.41 14.91 5.55
N THR A 42 -3.76 15.21 4.29
CA THR A 42 -5.10 15.63 3.90
C THR A 42 -6.08 14.46 3.87
N VAL A 43 -5.67 13.29 3.36
CA VAL A 43 -6.55 12.12 3.25
C VAL A 43 -6.55 11.24 4.50
N THR A 44 -5.49 11.23 5.29
CA THR A 44 -5.44 10.48 6.53
C THR A 44 -6.22 11.22 7.61
N LEU A 45 -7.36 10.68 8.00
CA LEU A 45 -8.17 11.24 9.08
C LEU A 45 -7.54 10.93 10.44
N SER A 46 -7.58 11.88 11.36
CA SER A 46 -7.33 11.57 12.76
C SER A 46 -8.56 10.86 13.35
N PRO A 47 -8.41 10.10 14.46
CA PRO A 47 -9.56 9.48 15.12
C PRO A 47 -10.70 10.46 15.41
N GLU A 48 -10.36 11.69 15.83
CA GLU A 48 -11.35 12.76 16.06
C GLU A 48 -12.08 13.17 14.77
N GLU A 49 -11.38 13.26 13.65
CA GLU A 49 -11.98 13.61 12.35
C GLU A 49 -12.81 12.46 11.80
N THR A 50 -12.37 11.22 12.01
CA THR A 50 -13.16 10.04 11.71
C THR A 50 -14.45 10.05 12.53
N ALA A 51 -14.35 10.23 13.83
CA ALA A 51 -15.55 10.36 14.68
C ALA A 51 -16.49 11.47 14.18
N ALA A 52 -15.96 12.63 13.82
CA ALA A 52 -16.77 13.73 13.29
C ALA A 52 -17.47 13.42 11.96
N GLN A 53 -16.88 12.58 11.10
CA GLN A 53 -17.53 12.14 9.85
C GLN A 53 -18.75 11.25 10.11
N TYR A 54 -18.69 10.42 11.15
CA TYR A 54 -19.74 9.48 11.48
C TYR A 54 -20.78 10.04 12.44
N LEU A 55 -20.33 10.84 13.39
CA LEU A 55 -21.18 11.41 14.43
C LEU A 55 -21.75 12.78 14.02
N GLY A 56 -21.16 13.42 13.00
CA GLY A 56 -21.52 14.80 12.65
C GLY A 56 -21.29 15.76 13.83
N THR A 57 -22.34 16.39 14.31
CA THR A 57 -22.32 17.30 15.49
C THR A 57 -22.67 16.60 16.80
N ASN A 58 -23.03 15.30 16.78
CA ASN A 58 -23.32 14.53 17.98
C ASN A 58 -22.05 14.20 18.76
N ASP A 59 -22.16 14.06 20.08
CA ASP A 59 -21.02 13.86 20.97
C ASP A 59 -20.48 12.42 20.96
N ALA A 60 -21.37 11.43 20.81
CA ALA A 60 -20.98 10.03 20.85
C ALA A 60 -21.98 9.11 20.13
N TYR A 61 -21.51 7.90 19.83
CA TYR A 61 -22.30 6.73 19.47
C TYR A 61 -22.09 5.65 20.54
N ILE A 62 -23.17 4.98 20.93
CA ILE A 62 -23.14 3.83 21.85
C ILE A 62 -23.88 2.65 21.25
N GLU A 63 -23.39 1.46 21.50
CA GLU A 63 -23.95 0.21 20.97
C GLU A 63 -23.85 -0.89 22.03
N PHE A 64 -24.80 -1.82 22.06
CA PHE A 64 -24.67 -2.99 22.90
C PHE A 64 -23.60 -3.94 22.37
N ALA A 65 -22.61 -4.23 23.21
CA ALA A 65 -21.76 -5.40 23.04
C ALA A 65 -22.40 -6.61 23.74
N LEU A 66 -22.84 -6.42 24.99
CA LEU A 66 -23.46 -7.45 25.82
C LEU A 66 -24.48 -6.81 26.75
N PRO A 67 -25.77 -6.79 26.40
CA PRO A 67 -26.79 -6.06 27.17
C PRO A 67 -26.83 -6.44 28.65
N GLY A 68 -26.56 -5.46 29.53
CA GLY A 68 -26.63 -5.62 30.97
C GLY A 68 -25.46 -6.35 31.65
N VAL A 69 -24.42 -6.66 30.91
CA VAL A 69 -23.16 -7.26 31.40
C VAL A 69 -22.06 -6.18 31.38
N PRO A 70 -21.35 -5.94 32.48
CA PRO A 70 -20.24 -5.02 32.52
C PRO A 70 -19.14 -5.46 31.55
N ILE A 71 -18.66 -4.52 30.72
CA ILE A 71 -17.60 -4.75 29.75
C ILE A 71 -16.39 -3.87 30.04
N GLU A 72 -15.19 -4.30 29.61
CA GLU A 72 -14.00 -3.48 29.54
C GLU A 72 -13.70 -3.17 28.08
N GLN A 73 -13.87 -1.92 27.68
CA GLN A 73 -13.58 -1.47 26.32
C GLN A 73 -12.07 -1.23 26.16
N MET A 74 -11.49 -1.80 25.09
CA MET A 74 -10.03 -1.71 24.87
C MET A 74 -9.60 -0.33 24.38
N ASN A 75 -10.37 0.26 23.47
CA ASN A 75 -10.16 1.60 22.91
C ASN A 75 -11.49 2.31 22.76
N TRP A 76 -11.47 3.66 22.79
CA TRP A 76 -12.67 4.46 22.60
C TRP A 76 -13.11 4.66 21.13
N ASP A 77 -12.42 4.02 20.20
CA ASP A 77 -12.70 4.00 18.76
C ASP A 77 -13.02 2.59 18.23
N SER A 78 -13.12 1.61 19.13
CA SER A 78 -13.20 0.20 18.77
C SER A 78 -14.33 -0.52 19.49
N ARG A 79 -14.96 -1.47 18.82
CA ARG A 79 -15.92 -2.40 19.38
C ARG A 79 -15.27 -3.57 20.14
N TRP A 80 -13.93 -3.62 20.20
CA TRP A 80 -13.22 -4.67 20.91
C TRP A 80 -13.37 -4.50 22.42
N VAL A 81 -14.01 -5.47 23.01
CA VAL A 81 -14.30 -5.49 24.45
C VAL A 81 -13.76 -6.80 25.06
N SER A 82 -13.38 -6.71 26.33
CA SER A 82 -13.25 -7.86 27.21
C SER A 82 -14.32 -7.79 28.29
N TYR A 83 -14.78 -8.92 28.75
CA TYR A 83 -15.77 -9.01 29.84
C TYR A 83 -15.47 -10.20 30.71
N GLU A 84 -15.81 -10.08 31.98
CA GLU A 84 -15.79 -11.20 32.91
C GLU A 84 -17.23 -11.52 33.33
N VAL A 85 -17.71 -12.69 33.00
CA VAL A 85 -18.99 -13.18 33.51
C VAL A 85 -18.80 -13.63 34.95
N PRO A 86 -19.47 -13.03 35.96
CA PRO A 86 -19.31 -13.40 37.35
C PRO A 86 -19.76 -14.85 37.60
N GLY A 87 -18.82 -15.73 37.86
CA GLY A 87 -19.06 -17.15 38.10
C GLY A 87 -18.54 -18.03 36.98
N ASP A 88 -17.97 -17.44 35.93
CA ASP A 88 -17.43 -18.14 34.79
C ASP A 88 -16.22 -19.00 35.18
N THR A 89 -16.36 -20.30 34.92
CA THR A 89 -15.29 -21.30 35.03
C THR A 89 -14.73 -21.65 33.64
N GLY A 90 -14.95 -20.79 32.64
CA GLY A 90 -14.38 -20.91 31.29
C GLY A 90 -15.36 -21.43 30.22
N GLY A 91 -16.65 -21.22 30.37
CA GLY A 91 -17.68 -21.58 29.40
C GLY A 91 -18.48 -20.34 28.91
N PHE A 92 -19.00 -20.41 27.69
CA PHE A 92 -19.96 -19.44 27.20
C PHE A 92 -21.30 -19.64 27.94
N GLU A 93 -21.53 -18.91 29.03
CA GLU A 93 -22.88 -18.78 29.55
C GLU A 93 -23.64 -17.93 28.56
N GLU A 94 -24.85 -18.34 28.16
CA GLU A 94 -25.84 -17.37 27.70
C GLU A 94 -25.95 -16.32 28.81
N THR A 95 -25.26 -15.19 28.62
CA THR A 95 -25.40 -14.05 29.49
C THR A 95 -26.89 -13.74 29.51
N PRO A 96 -27.56 -13.70 30.68
CA PRO A 96 -28.98 -13.40 30.72
C PRO A 96 -29.14 -12.05 30.01
N GLU A 97 -29.76 -12.07 28.83
CA GLU A 97 -30.11 -10.85 28.10
C GLU A 97 -30.98 -10.00 29.04
N ARG A 98 -30.33 -9.10 29.75
CA ARG A 98 -31.00 -8.08 30.49
C ARG A 98 -31.33 -6.95 29.53
N THR A 99 -32.58 -6.78 29.16
CA THR A 99 -33.01 -5.61 28.43
C THR A 99 -32.70 -4.35 29.25
N VAL A 100 -31.77 -3.55 28.72
CA VAL A 100 -31.47 -2.22 29.30
C VAL A 100 -32.40 -1.21 28.64
N ALA A 101 -33.15 -0.49 29.48
CA ALA A 101 -34.11 0.51 29.01
C ALA A 101 -33.39 1.85 28.72
N ASP A 102 -33.88 2.64 27.77
CA ASP A 102 -33.37 3.98 27.46
C ASP A 102 -33.25 4.89 28.70
N ALA A 103 -34.15 4.72 29.66
CA ALA A 103 -34.12 5.45 30.93
C ALA A 103 -32.89 5.09 31.80
N GLU A 104 -32.32 3.90 31.67
CA GLU A 104 -31.13 3.49 32.41
C GLU A 104 -29.89 4.10 31.72
N ILE A 105 -29.88 4.13 30.39
CA ILE A 105 -28.84 4.79 29.59
C ILE A 105 -28.79 6.28 29.93
N LEU A 106 -29.95 6.94 29.89
CA LEU A 106 -30.07 8.37 30.24
C LEU A 106 -29.70 8.67 31.69
N ALA A 107 -29.89 7.73 32.63
CA ALA A 107 -29.50 7.89 34.03
C ALA A 107 -27.96 7.85 34.22
N ALA A 108 -27.21 7.24 33.32
CA ALA A 108 -25.74 7.22 33.30
C ALA A 108 -25.13 8.50 32.68
N LEU A 109 -25.95 9.29 31.98
CA LEU A 109 -25.56 10.50 31.27
C LEU A 109 -25.85 11.79 32.02
N PRO A 110 -25.26 12.95 31.66
CA PRO A 110 -25.59 14.25 32.22
C PRO A 110 -27.07 14.60 32.07
N VAL A 111 -27.62 15.37 33.03
CA VAL A 111 -29.01 15.83 32.91
C VAL A 111 -29.19 16.77 31.74
N GLY A 112 -30.09 16.43 30.84
CA GLY A 112 -30.34 17.15 29.60
C GLY A 112 -29.73 16.49 28.37
N SER A 113 -29.09 15.31 28.53
CA SER A 113 -28.64 14.47 27.39
C SER A 113 -29.85 13.89 26.65
N TRP A 114 -29.65 13.65 25.39
CA TRP A 114 -30.65 13.08 24.50
C TRP A 114 -30.03 11.89 23.76
N ILE A 115 -30.83 10.87 23.47
CA ILE A 115 -30.41 9.68 22.71
C ILE A 115 -31.38 9.43 21.58
N ALA A 116 -30.90 9.04 20.41
CA ALA A 116 -31.72 8.59 19.29
C ALA A 116 -31.24 7.26 18.79
N PRO A 117 -32.15 6.29 18.54
CA PRO A 117 -31.79 5.02 17.95
C PRO A 117 -31.07 5.23 16.63
N TYR A 118 -29.99 4.51 16.41
CA TYR A 118 -29.14 4.64 15.22
C TYR A 118 -28.52 3.29 14.86
N SER A 119 -28.49 2.98 13.58
CA SER A 119 -27.74 1.83 13.07
C SER A 119 -26.42 2.30 12.51
N HIS A 120 -25.32 1.75 13.02
CA HIS A 120 -24.00 2.09 12.53
C HIS A 120 -23.71 1.31 11.24
N GLN A 121 -23.59 1.98 10.14
CA GLN A 121 -22.92 1.77 8.88
C GLN A 121 -22.80 0.42 8.18
N THR A 122 -22.56 -0.66 8.85
CA THR A 122 -22.16 -1.94 8.20
C THR A 122 -23.35 -2.84 7.90
N GLU A 123 -24.53 -2.48 8.36
CA GLU A 123 -25.73 -3.30 8.23
C GLU A 123 -26.86 -2.55 7.50
N GLY A 124 -26.51 -1.88 6.39
CA GLY A 124 -27.51 -1.39 5.46
C GLY A 124 -28.28 -2.60 4.90
N THR A 125 -29.61 -2.48 4.80
CA THR A 125 -30.40 -3.48 4.07
C THR A 125 -30.02 -3.41 2.62
N ALA A 126 -29.69 -4.55 2.01
CA ALA A 126 -29.46 -4.60 0.59
C ALA A 126 -30.80 -4.30 -0.13
N LEU A 127 -30.81 -3.24 -0.91
CA LEU A 127 -31.97 -2.82 -1.71
C LEU A 127 -31.67 -3.07 -3.18
N GLN A 128 -32.73 -3.35 -3.95
CA GLN A 128 -32.66 -3.41 -5.39
C GLN A 128 -33.46 -2.28 -6.01
N ALA A 129 -32.89 -1.62 -7.00
CA ALA A 129 -33.55 -0.60 -7.77
C ALA A 129 -33.67 -1.03 -9.24
N GLU A 130 -34.82 -0.78 -9.87
CA GLU A 130 -34.99 -0.97 -11.30
C GLU A 130 -34.43 0.24 -12.08
N SER A 131 -33.50 -0.01 -13.01
CA SER A 131 -33.02 0.96 -13.96
C SER A 131 -33.22 0.44 -15.39
N GLY A 132 -34.35 0.77 -15.99
CA GLY A 132 -34.74 0.26 -17.31
C GLY A 132 -35.06 -1.23 -17.28
N ASP A 133 -34.21 -2.09 -17.84
CA ASP A 133 -34.32 -3.56 -17.82
C ASP A 133 -33.26 -4.19 -16.87
N GLU A 134 -32.53 -3.36 -16.10
CA GLU A 134 -31.45 -3.80 -15.20
C GLU A 134 -31.84 -3.57 -13.74
N LEU A 135 -31.49 -4.52 -12.87
CA LEU A 135 -31.61 -4.39 -11.42
C LEU A 135 -30.26 -3.96 -10.86
N VAL A 136 -30.26 -2.98 -9.99
CA VAL A 136 -29.05 -2.38 -9.40
C VAL A 136 -29.13 -2.50 -7.88
N GLN A 137 -28.07 -3.00 -7.28
CA GLN A 137 -27.98 -3.11 -5.83
C GLN A 137 -27.57 -1.77 -5.19
N LEU A 138 -28.31 -1.36 -4.16
CA LEU A 138 -28.04 -0.20 -3.34
C LEU A 138 -27.97 -0.62 -1.87
N GLN A 139 -27.25 0.15 -1.07
CA GLN A 139 -27.35 0.04 0.38
C GLN A 139 -28.54 0.86 0.88
N GLY A 140 -29.46 0.27 1.62
CA GLY A 140 -30.59 0.95 2.20
C GLY A 140 -30.33 1.33 3.65
N TYR A 141 -30.45 2.61 4.00
CA TYR A 141 -30.35 3.05 5.38
C TYR A 141 -31.72 3.56 5.87
N GLY A 142 -32.24 2.94 6.93
CA GLY A 142 -33.46 3.38 7.58
C GLY A 142 -33.16 4.48 8.60
N TYR A 143 -33.14 5.73 8.17
CA TYR A 143 -32.98 6.86 9.08
C TYR A 143 -34.32 7.56 9.32
N HIS A 144 -34.69 7.79 10.57
CA HIS A 144 -35.78 8.68 10.91
C HIS A 144 -35.38 10.14 10.72
N LEU A 145 -35.30 10.58 9.46
CA LEU A 145 -34.77 11.89 9.08
C LEU A 145 -35.58 13.10 9.60
N GLY A 146 -36.68 12.88 10.31
CA GLY A 146 -37.52 13.93 10.86
C GLY A 146 -37.18 14.42 12.26
N ASP A 147 -36.30 13.75 12.99
CA ASP A 147 -36.03 14.02 14.41
C ASP A 147 -34.88 14.97 14.72
N GLY A 148 -34.24 15.53 13.67
CA GLY A 148 -33.21 16.60 13.82
C GLY A 148 -31.81 16.09 14.13
N LEU A 149 -31.63 14.96 14.82
CA LEU A 149 -30.33 14.38 15.17
C LEU A 149 -29.61 13.80 13.95
N TYR A 150 -30.31 13.33 12.99
CA TYR A 150 -29.74 12.73 11.79
C TYR A 150 -29.29 13.77 10.76
N GLU A 151 -29.94 14.94 10.72
CA GLU A 151 -29.44 16.09 9.96
C GLU A 151 -28.07 16.53 10.50
N ASP A 152 -27.84 16.33 11.80
CA ASP A 152 -26.58 16.62 12.46
C ASP A 152 -25.57 15.44 12.40
N ALA A 153 -25.94 14.27 11.90
CA ALA A 153 -25.09 13.10 11.78
C ALA A 153 -24.19 13.08 10.52
N GLY A 154 -23.89 14.25 9.96
CA GLY A 154 -22.96 14.41 8.83
C GLY A 154 -23.58 14.21 7.44
N LEU A 155 -24.90 14.04 7.32
CA LEU A 155 -25.58 13.98 6.04
C LEU A 155 -25.61 15.38 5.39
N GLU A 156 -25.02 15.52 4.20
CA GLU A 156 -25.02 16.78 3.45
C GLU A 156 -25.95 16.67 2.23
N TYR A 157 -26.94 17.59 2.14
CA TYR A 157 -27.83 17.68 1.00
C TYR A 157 -27.14 18.46 -0.14
N LEU A 158 -26.89 17.78 -1.25
CA LEU A 158 -26.35 18.41 -2.47
C LEU A 158 -27.48 19.07 -3.29
N GLU A 159 -28.61 18.36 -3.43
CA GLU A 159 -29.80 18.86 -4.12
C GLU A 159 -31.08 18.37 -3.40
N GLY A 160 -32.16 19.13 -3.49
CA GLY A 160 -33.47 18.73 -2.95
C GLY A 160 -33.64 19.02 -1.46
N SER A 161 -34.37 18.14 -0.75
CA SER A 161 -34.72 18.28 0.68
C SER A 161 -34.87 16.90 1.35
N ALA A 162 -34.99 16.90 2.67
CA ALA A 162 -35.25 15.69 3.46
C ALA A 162 -36.51 14.97 2.97
N PRO A 163 -36.50 13.63 2.91
CA PRO A 163 -37.62 12.83 2.40
C PRO A 163 -38.81 12.87 3.37
N GLY A 164 -40.01 12.94 2.81
CA GLY A 164 -41.26 12.70 3.51
C GLY A 164 -41.74 11.26 3.33
N PRO A 165 -42.92 10.93 3.91
CA PRO A 165 -43.52 9.60 3.73
C PRO A 165 -43.74 9.29 2.25
N GLY A 166 -43.16 8.20 1.75
CA GLY A 166 -43.19 7.82 0.34
C GLY A 166 -42.13 8.50 -0.53
N GLU A 167 -41.13 9.12 0.09
CA GLU A 167 -40.01 9.73 -0.58
C GLU A 167 -38.70 9.08 -0.10
N THR A 168 -37.66 9.18 -0.92
CA THR A 168 -36.31 8.71 -0.63
C THR A 168 -35.25 9.75 -0.99
N VAL A 169 -34.11 9.71 -0.37
CA VAL A 169 -32.91 10.42 -0.82
C VAL A 169 -31.85 9.41 -1.21
N ILE A 170 -31.10 9.73 -2.25
CA ILE A 170 -30.03 8.88 -2.80
C ILE A 170 -28.72 9.65 -2.88
N ASN A 171 -27.59 8.96 -2.96
CA ASN A 171 -26.32 9.64 -3.20
C ASN A 171 -26.05 9.84 -4.70
N GLU A 172 -25.00 10.61 -5.00
CA GLU A 172 -24.60 10.91 -6.39
C GLU A 172 -24.22 9.63 -7.14
N ALA A 173 -23.61 8.64 -6.48
CA ALA A 173 -23.27 7.35 -7.07
C ALA A 173 -24.52 6.56 -7.49
N ALA A 174 -25.57 6.54 -6.67
CA ALA A 174 -26.85 5.91 -7.02
C ALA A 174 -27.58 6.68 -8.13
N ALA A 175 -27.57 8.03 -8.05
CA ALA A 175 -28.19 8.87 -9.07
C ALA A 175 -27.56 8.67 -10.46
N ASP A 176 -26.23 8.62 -10.53
CA ASP A 176 -25.49 8.39 -11.78
C ASP A 176 -25.70 6.97 -12.32
N LEU A 177 -25.70 5.97 -11.42
CA LEU A 177 -25.85 4.57 -11.77
C LEU A 177 -27.25 4.26 -12.29
N LEU A 178 -28.28 4.84 -11.66
CA LEU A 178 -29.70 4.63 -12.03
C LEU A 178 -30.19 5.60 -13.11
N GLY A 179 -29.45 6.68 -13.33
CA GLY A 179 -29.83 7.74 -14.26
C GLY A 179 -31.07 8.53 -13.82
N VAL A 180 -31.31 8.64 -12.49
CA VAL A 180 -32.44 9.33 -11.87
C VAL A 180 -31.98 10.58 -11.14
N GLY A 181 -32.89 11.54 -10.97
CA GLY A 181 -32.65 12.80 -10.27
C GLY A 181 -33.81 13.20 -9.38
N VAL A 182 -33.69 14.33 -8.70
CA VAL A 182 -34.75 14.84 -7.83
C VAL A 182 -36.08 15.01 -8.57
N GLY A 183 -37.13 14.38 -8.07
CA GLY A 183 -38.49 14.38 -8.61
C GLY A 183 -38.81 13.21 -9.54
N ASP A 184 -37.86 12.27 -9.72
CA ASP A 184 -38.11 11.01 -10.45
C ASP A 184 -38.60 9.94 -9.47
N ASP A 185 -39.41 9.02 -9.97
CA ASP A 185 -39.88 7.87 -9.20
C ASP A 185 -38.84 6.73 -9.28
N LEU A 186 -38.61 6.09 -8.15
CA LEU A 186 -37.68 4.97 -7.99
C LEU A 186 -38.41 3.79 -7.34
N VAL A 187 -38.31 2.63 -7.95
CA VAL A 187 -38.85 1.38 -7.38
C VAL A 187 -37.72 0.68 -6.66
N LEU A 188 -37.86 0.49 -5.35
CA LEU A 188 -36.90 -0.17 -4.49
C LEU A 188 -37.53 -1.43 -3.90
N ASP A 189 -36.81 -2.55 -3.99
CA ASP A 189 -37.17 -3.80 -3.32
C ASP A 189 -36.25 -4.02 -2.12
N SER A 190 -36.82 -4.13 -0.93
CA SER A 190 -36.14 -4.40 0.33
C SER A 190 -36.19 -5.87 0.75
N GLY A 191 -36.59 -6.77 -0.15
CA GLY A 191 -36.86 -8.17 0.16
C GLY A 191 -38.19 -8.41 0.93
N VAL A 192 -38.84 -7.33 1.38
CA VAL A 192 -40.21 -7.39 2.02
C VAL A 192 -41.28 -6.97 1.02
N GLY A 193 -40.88 -6.39 -0.11
CA GLY A 193 -41.79 -5.98 -1.23
C GLY A 193 -41.27 -4.71 -1.89
N ASN A 194 -41.75 -4.50 -3.12
CA ASN A 194 -41.45 -3.34 -3.94
C ASN A 194 -42.15 -2.10 -3.39
N GLU A 195 -41.38 -1.06 -3.14
CA GLU A 195 -41.89 0.27 -2.80
C GLU A 195 -41.55 1.27 -3.91
N GLU A 196 -42.55 2.01 -4.36
CA GLU A 196 -42.38 3.12 -5.32
C GLU A 196 -42.19 4.42 -4.50
N LEU A 197 -41.00 5.00 -4.57
CA LEU A 197 -40.60 6.18 -3.79
C LEU A 197 -40.18 7.32 -4.73
N GLU A 198 -40.57 8.55 -4.44
CA GLU A 198 -40.11 9.74 -5.18
C GLU A 198 -38.76 10.19 -4.62
N VAL A 199 -37.76 10.42 -5.49
CA VAL A 199 -36.45 10.96 -5.08
C VAL A 199 -36.61 12.42 -4.68
N SER A 200 -36.62 12.72 -3.39
CA SER A 200 -36.77 14.08 -2.85
C SER A 200 -35.47 14.84 -2.79
N GLY A 201 -34.31 14.17 -2.78
CA GLY A 201 -33.01 14.81 -2.72
C GLY A 201 -31.84 13.90 -3.08
N ILE A 202 -30.73 14.55 -3.44
CA ILE A 202 -29.43 13.91 -3.57
C ILE A 202 -28.59 14.33 -2.38
N VAL A 203 -28.03 13.34 -1.68
CA VAL A 203 -27.28 13.51 -0.43
C VAL A 203 -25.88 12.94 -0.53
N GLU A 204 -25.03 13.35 0.39
CA GLU A 204 -23.68 12.79 0.54
C GLU A 204 -23.45 12.39 1.99
N LEU A 205 -22.89 11.20 2.19
CA LEU A 205 -22.29 10.77 3.45
C LEU A 205 -20.77 10.93 3.32
N PRO A 206 -20.13 11.76 4.16
CA PRO A 206 -18.70 12.04 4.03
C PRO A 206 -17.79 10.81 4.10
N TRP A 207 -18.23 9.75 4.74
CA TRP A 207 -17.51 8.49 4.88
C TRP A 207 -17.79 7.47 3.75
N ASN A 208 -18.82 7.72 2.91
CA ASN A 208 -19.18 6.84 1.78
C ASN A 208 -19.56 7.65 0.54
N LEU A 209 -18.62 7.84 -0.38
CA LEU A 209 -18.84 8.59 -1.62
C LEU A 209 -19.15 7.68 -2.82
N ASN A 210 -18.67 6.44 -2.79
CA ASN A 210 -18.61 5.60 -3.98
C ASN A 210 -19.67 4.49 -4.00
N GLU A 211 -20.06 3.99 -2.83
CA GLU A 211 -21.08 2.96 -2.76
C GLU A 211 -22.46 3.59 -2.92
N PRO A 212 -23.27 3.10 -3.89
CA PRO A 212 -24.61 3.63 -4.10
C PRO A 212 -25.51 3.30 -2.92
N PHE A 213 -26.24 4.28 -2.40
CA PHE A 213 -27.19 4.09 -1.32
C PHE A 213 -28.48 4.90 -1.47
N ALA A 214 -29.52 4.44 -0.75
CA ALA A 214 -30.77 5.15 -0.57
C ALA A 214 -31.14 5.24 0.91
N ILE A 215 -31.83 6.30 1.32
CA ILE A 215 -32.30 6.51 2.68
C ILE A 215 -33.78 6.81 2.64
N ALA A 216 -34.59 6.04 3.39
CA ALA A 216 -36.02 6.28 3.58
C ALA A 216 -36.49 5.79 4.95
N ASP A 217 -37.57 6.42 5.47
CA ASP A 217 -38.18 6.01 6.75
C ASP A 217 -38.82 4.61 6.70
N SER A 218 -39.12 4.10 5.50
CA SER A 218 -39.76 2.80 5.31
C SER A 218 -38.77 1.63 5.39
N PHE A 219 -37.47 1.88 5.27
CA PHE A 219 -36.49 0.80 5.30
C PHE A 219 -36.37 0.21 6.71
N PRO A 220 -36.28 -1.12 6.83
CA PRO A 220 -36.11 -1.75 8.12
C PRO A 220 -34.78 -1.32 8.73
N ALA A 221 -34.83 -0.52 9.79
CA ALA A 221 -33.68 -0.17 10.60
C ALA A 221 -33.74 -1.01 11.88
N ALA A 222 -32.94 -2.05 11.98
CA ALA A 222 -32.57 -2.59 13.27
C ALA A 222 -31.60 -1.60 13.90
N ALA A 223 -32.05 -0.73 14.81
CA ALA A 223 -31.18 0.16 15.55
C ALA A 223 -30.25 -0.70 16.43
N THR A 224 -28.97 -0.77 16.05
CA THR A 224 -27.95 -1.50 16.82
C THR A 224 -27.45 -0.70 18.00
N GLY A 225 -27.64 0.62 17.99
CA GLY A 225 -27.17 1.54 19.02
C GLY A 225 -27.91 2.86 19.06
N TRP A 226 -27.29 3.88 19.63
CA TRP A 226 -27.83 5.23 19.77
C TRP A 226 -26.78 6.30 19.49
N LEU A 227 -27.18 7.35 18.81
CA LEU A 227 -26.47 8.63 18.84
C LEU A 227 -26.79 9.39 20.13
N LEU A 228 -25.78 10.04 20.69
CA LEU A 228 -25.86 10.83 21.88
C LEU A 228 -25.57 12.30 21.59
N ASP A 229 -26.46 13.17 22.12
CA ASP A 229 -26.18 14.59 22.27
C ASP A 229 -26.17 14.94 23.76
N THR A 230 -25.09 15.54 24.23
CA THR A 230 -24.85 15.82 25.63
C THR A 230 -24.54 17.31 25.86
N PRO A 231 -25.02 17.94 26.95
CA PRO A 231 -24.77 19.35 27.20
C PRO A 231 -23.31 19.74 27.39
N GLU A 232 -22.46 18.77 27.75
CA GLU A 232 -21.00 18.88 27.90
C GLU A 232 -20.36 17.60 27.31
N PRO A 233 -19.16 17.69 26.74
CA PRO A 233 -18.49 16.52 26.16
C PRO A 233 -18.40 15.34 27.14
N LEU A 234 -18.61 14.13 26.64
CA LEU A 234 -18.64 12.92 27.44
C LEU A 234 -17.32 12.72 28.18
N THR A 235 -17.39 12.41 29.48
CA THR A 235 -16.21 12.11 30.28
C THR A 235 -15.97 10.62 30.40
N LYS A 236 -14.72 10.23 30.70
CA LYS A 236 -14.36 8.81 30.91
C LYS A 236 -15.21 8.15 32.01
N GLU A 237 -15.56 8.85 33.07
CA GLU A 237 -16.39 8.31 34.17
C GLU A 237 -17.80 7.94 33.67
N GLN A 238 -18.34 8.74 32.75
CA GLN A 238 -19.65 8.48 32.14
C GLN A 238 -19.58 7.31 31.14
N ALA A 239 -18.52 7.27 30.35
CA ALA A 239 -18.30 6.15 29.44
C ALA A 239 -18.16 4.83 30.20
N LEU A 240 -17.39 4.79 31.27
CA LEU A 240 -17.29 3.62 32.14
C LEU A 240 -18.65 3.24 32.78
N ALA A 241 -19.50 4.22 33.12
CA ALA A 241 -20.85 3.93 33.61
C ALA A 241 -21.75 3.30 32.52
N LEU A 242 -21.53 3.62 31.24
CA LEU A 242 -22.18 2.96 30.11
C LEU A 242 -21.61 1.56 29.87
N ASN A 243 -20.30 1.37 30.03
CA ASN A 243 -19.67 0.05 29.96
C ASN A 243 -20.21 -0.92 31.04
N GLU A 244 -20.58 -0.41 32.23
CA GLU A 244 -21.26 -1.21 33.28
C GLU A 244 -22.66 -1.71 32.85
N LEU A 245 -23.26 -1.07 31.85
CA LEU A 245 -24.53 -1.48 31.23
C LEU A 245 -24.32 -2.41 29.99
N GLY A 246 -23.08 -2.71 29.65
CA GLY A 246 -22.74 -3.53 28.48
C GLY A 246 -22.71 -2.75 27.16
N LEU A 247 -22.62 -1.42 27.22
CA LEU A 247 -22.58 -0.54 26.06
C LEU A 247 -21.13 -0.15 25.72
N THR A 248 -20.72 -0.30 24.48
CA THR A 248 -19.50 0.34 23.96
C THR A 248 -19.77 1.83 23.72
N VAL A 249 -18.74 2.64 23.84
CA VAL A 249 -18.80 4.08 23.66
C VAL A 249 -17.77 4.52 22.63
N TRP A 250 -18.21 5.19 21.57
CA TRP A 250 -17.36 5.88 20.62
C TRP A 250 -17.64 7.38 20.72
N ALA A 251 -16.72 8.13 21.31
CA ALA A 251 -16.85 9.55 21.55
C ALA A 251 -15.57 10.29 21.20
N GLY A 252 -15.67 11.33 20.36
CA GLY A 252 -14.52 12.13 19.94
C GLY A 252 -13.73 12.72 21.11
N SER A 253 -14.42 13.07 22.21
CA SER A 253 -13.81 13.64 23.42
C SER A 253 -12.92 12.69 24.21
N LEU A 254 -13.03 11.37 23.99
CA LEU A 254 -12.32 10.34 24.75
C LEU A 254 -11.15 9.72 24.00
N LEU A 255 -10.98 10.00 22.70
CA LEU A 255 -10.00 9.33 21.84
C LEU A 255 -8.55 9.53 22.29
N ASP A 256 -8.25 10.64 22.95
CA ASP A 256 -6.92 10.91 23.53
C ASP A 256 -6.72 10.29 24.93
N GLU A 257 -7.77 9.75 25.54
CA GLU A 257 -7.68 9.12 26.86
C GLU A 257 -7.50 7.61 26.75
N PRO A 258 -6.60 7.00 27.54
CA PRO A 258 -6.47 5.55 27.52
C PRO A 258 -7.77 4.91 28.03
N ALA A 259 -8.27 3.92 27.32
CA ALA A 259 -9.40 3.09 27.74
C ALA A 259 -9.09 2.32 29.04
N SER A 260 -10.05 1.55 29.55
CA SER A 260 -9.86 0.74 30.75
C SER A 260 -9.19 -0.60 30.39
N GLY A 261 -8.35 -1.13 31.27
CA GLY A 261 -7.83 -2.49 31.18
C GLY A 261 -6.34 -2.66 30.87
N ALA A 262 -5.87 -3.88 30.92
CA ALA A 262 -4.47 -4.28 30.76
C ALA A 262 -3.90 -4.02 29.35
N TYR A 263 -4.74 -3.76 28.37
CA TYR A 263 -4.36 -3.52 26.98
C TYR A 263 -4.04 -2.06 26.65
N ALA A 264 -4.35 -1.12 27.54
CA ALA A 264 -4.09 0.31 27.37
C ALA A 264 -2.59 0.66 27.24
N GLU A 265 -1.70 -0.22 27.68
CA GLU A 265 -0.24 0.00 27.61
C GLU A 265 0.37 -0.34 26.24
N THR A 266 -0.33 -1.07 25.38
CA THR A 266 0.23 -1.57 24.10
C THR A 266 0.06 -0.62 22.92
N THR A 267 -0.85 0.34 22.97
CA THR A 267 -1.21 1.20 21.82
C THR A 267 -0.37 2.48 21.66
N ALA A 268 0.41 2.86 22.64
CA ALA A 268 1.14 4.15 22.66
C ALA A 268 2.61 4.08 22.22
N THR A 269 3.16 2.92 21.91
CA THR A 269 4.56 2.80 21.50
C THR A 269 4.67 2.81 19.98
N VAL A 270 5.15 3.94 19.42
CA VAL A 270 5.60 3.96 18.02
C VAL A 270 6.64 2.85 17.86
N ASP A 271 6.38 1.92 16.97
CA ASP A 271 7.27 0.77 16.75
C ASP A 271 8.68 1.27 16.37
N GLU A 272 9.71 0.81 17.12
CA GLU A 272 11.11 1.15 16.84
C GLU A 272 11.49 0.80 15.39
N ALA A 273 10.91 -0.24 14.81
CA ALA A 273 11.12 -0.64 13.42
C ALA A 273 10.55 0.41 12.46
N GLU A 274 9.38 0.93 12.72
CA GLU A 274 8.72 1.97 11.93
C GLU A 274 9.53 3.26 11.93
N LEU A 275 9.95 3.72 13.11
CA LEU A 275 10.85 4.87 13.24
C LEU A 275 12.17 4.68 12.48
N MET A 276 12.71 3.46 12.48
CA MET A 276 13.93 3.12 11.76
C MET A 276 13.73 3.23 10.25
N ILE A 277 12.62 2.75 9.73
CA ILE A 277 12.25 2.82 8.31
C ILE A 277 12.10 4.27 7.86
N TYR A 278 11.32 5.07 8.59
CA TYR A 278 11.16 6.50 8.28
C TYR A 278 12.51 7.24 8.31
N GLY A 279 13.36 6.93 9.27
CA GLY A 279 14.71 7.50 9.34
C GLY A 279 15.57 7.15 8.14
N LEU A 280 15.53 5.90 7.65
CA LEU A 280 16.25 5.46 6.46
C LEU A 280 15.73 6.13 5.19
N ILE A 281 14.41 6.31 5.06
CA ILE A 281 13.78 7.04 3.95
C ILE A 281 14.27 8.49 3.94
N VAL A 282 14.27 9.18 5.08
CA VAL A 282 14.78 10.56 5.18
C VAL A 282 16.25 10.65 4.76
N VAL A 283 17.10 9.71 5.20
CA VAL A 283 18.51 9.65 4.79
C VAL A 283 18.63 9.47 3.27
N ALA A 284 17.83 8.58 2.67
CA ALA A 284 17.83 8.34 1.23
C ALA A 284 17.43 9.60 0.45
N VAL A 285 16.38 10.29 0.86
CA VAL A 285 15.90 11.55 0.25
C VAL A 285 16.96 12.65 0.36
N VAL A 286 17.57 12.84 1.55
CA VAL A 286 18.66 13.81 1.74
C VAL A 286 19.82 13.52 0.79
N MET A 287 20.20 12.26 0.66
CA MET A 287 21.27 11.84 -0.25
C MET A 287 20.93 12.12 -1.71
N GLU A 288 19.71 11.81 -2.13
CA GLU A 288 19.23 12.09 -3.48
C GLU A 288 19.36 13.59 -3.81
N VAL A 289 18.84 14.45 -2.94
CA VAL A 289 18.89 15.91 -3.14
C VAL A 289 20.34 16.42 -3.17
N VAL A 290 21.21 15.90 -2.31
CA VAL A 290 22.65 16.27 -2.30
C VAL A 290 23.36 15.87 -3.59
N LEU A 291 23.09 14.67 -4.10
CA LEU A 291 23.67 14.18 -5.34
C LEU A 291 23.13 14.93 -6.57
N LEU A 292 21.85 15.30 -6.56
CA LEU A 292 21.21 16.05 -7.64
C LEU A 292 21.69 17.50 -7.71
N ALA A 293 21.76 18.20 -6.59
CA ALA A 293 22.11 19.62 -6.53
C ALA A 293 23.62 19.89 -6.48
N GLY A 294 24.42 18.96 -5.95
CA GLY A 294 25.88 19.10 -5.81
C GLY A 294 26.60 19.51 -7.09
N PRO A 295 26.32 18.90 -8.25
CA PRO A 295 26.89 19.30 -9.53
C PRO A 295 26.65 20.77 -9.91
N ALA A 296 25.46 21.30 -9.65
CA ALA A 296 25.10 22.68 -9.95
C ALA A 296 25.98 23.67 -9.16
N PHE A 297 26.18 23.38 -7.87
CA PHE A 297 27.09 24.17 -7.02
C PHE A 297 28.55 24.04 -7.44
N ALA A 298 29.00 22.84 -7.80
CA ALA A 298 30.38 22.61 -8.27
C ALA A 298 30.68 23.38 -9.55
N ILE A 299 29.78 23.35 -10.55
CA ILE A 299 29.91 24.08 -11.81
C ILE A 299 29.87 25.60 -11.54
N SER A 300 28.92 26.04 -10.68
CA SER A 300 28.81 27.45 -10.28
C SER A 300 30.13 27.97 -9.65
N ALA A 301 30.70 27.24 -8.70
CA ALA A 301 31.94 27.60 -8.04
C ALA A 301 33.15 27.64 -9.00
N ARG A 302 33.25 26.70 -9.94
CA ARG A 302 34.30 26.67 -10.98
C ARG A 302 34.28 27.90 -11.88
N ARG A 303 33.11 28.33 -12.32
CA ARG A 303 32.94 29.53 -13.18
C ARG A 303 33.34 30.81 -12.46
N ARG A 304 33.34 30.84 -11.14
CA ARG A 304 33.67 31.98 -10.28
C ARG A 304 35.11 31.98 -9.78
N THR A 305 35.90 31.03 -10.26
CA THR A 305 37.28 30.89 -9.81
C THR A 305 38.06 32.20 -9.90
N ARG A 306 37.87 33.00 -10.95
CA ARG A 306 38.52 34.29 -11.14
C ARG A 306 38.01 35.36 -10.14
N GLU A 307 36.71 35.38 -9.85
CA GLU A 307 36.11 36.27 -8.86
C GLU A 307 36.63 35.97 -7.46
N PHE A 308 36.68 34.67 -7.10
CA PHE A 308 37.25 34.22 -5.82
C PHE A 308 38.74 34.51 -5.71
N ALA A 309 39.49 34.37 -6.79
CA ALA A 309 40.89 34.74 -6.85
C ALA A 309 41.10 36.24 -6.67
N LEU A 310 40.26 37.09 -7.27
CA LEU A 310 40.29 38.53 -7.05
C LEU A 310 39.92 38.93 -5.61
N MET A 311 38.95 38.26 -5.00
CA MET A 311 38.60 38.46 -3.58
C MET A 311 39.77 38.06 -2.66
N SER A 312 40.42 36.94 -2.94
CA SER A 312 41.57 36.47 -2.19
C SER A 312 42.78 37.41 -2.37
N ALA A 313 43.02 37.94 -3.56
CA ALA A 313 44.08 38.93 -3.82
C ALA A 313 43.83 40.27 -3.06
N ASN A 314 42.56 40.59 -2.76
CA ASN A 314 42.15 41.71 -1.93
C ASN A 314 42.06 41.38 -0.41
N GLY A 315 42.61 40.25 0.02
CA GLY A 315 42.72 39.89 1.43
C GLY A 315 41.61 39.05 2.01
N ALA A 316 40.70 38.50 1.18
CA ALA A 316 39.66 37.58 1.68
C ALA A 316 40.27 36.26 2.12
N THR A 317 39.92 35.81 3.32
CA THR A 317 40.41 34.54 3.88
C THR A 317 39.68 33.34 3.22
N PRO A 318 40.30 32.13 3.17
CA PRO A 318 39.67 30.92 2.69
C PRO A 318 38.32 30.63 3.37
N ALA A 319 38.20 30.92 4.67
CA ALA A 319 36.95 30.76 5.43
C ALA A 319 35.85 31.72 4.94
N GLN A 320 36.21 32.94 4.57
CA GLN A 320 35.22 33.92 4.02
C GLN A 320 34.69 33.45 2.67
N ILE A 321 35.55 32.95 1.76
CA ILE A 321 35.16 32.40 0.47
C ILE A 321 34.22 31.18 0.66
N ARG A 322 34.61 30.27 1.57
CA ARG A 322 33.77 29.11 1.94
C ARG A 322 32.39 29.54 2.43
N ASN A 323 32.34 30.50 3.34
CA ASN A 323 31.08 31.00 3.91
C ASN A 323 30.20 31.71 2.87
N ILE A 324 30.72 32.32 1.82
CA ILE A 324 29.95 32.90 0.73
C ILE A 324 29.25 31.79 -0.09
N VAL A 325 29.98 30.71 -0.40
CA VAL A 325 29.40 29.59 -1.17
C VAL A 325 28.36 28.86 -0.33
N LEU A 326 28.62 28.61 0.96
CA LEU A 326 27.66 27.97 1.87
C LEU A 326 26.40 28.85 2.10
N ALA A 327 26.57 30.17 2.22
CA ALA A 327 25.42 31.08 2.30
C ALA A 327 24.51 31.03 1.05
N GLY A 328 25.11 30.78 -0.13
CA GLY A 328 24.37 30.50 -1.37
C GLY A 328 23.55 29.21 -1.28
N GLY A 329 24.15 28.13 -0.69
CA GLY A 329 23.46 26.86 -0.46
C GLY A 329 22.24 27.01 0.45
N VAL A 330 22.41 27.69 1.59
CA VAL A 330 21.30 27.97 2.52
C VAL A 330 20.21 28.83 1.84
N LEU A 331 20.60 29.89 1.13
CA LEU A 331 19.66 30.76 0.43
C LEU A 331 18.82 29.99 -0.60
N PHE A 332 19.48 29.15 -1.41
CA PHE A 332 18.78 28.37 -2.44
C PHE A 332 17.94 27.25 -1.80
N GLY A 333 18.40 26.63 -0.70
CA GLY A 333 17.62 25.66 0.06
C GLY A 333 16.32 26.25 0.60
N VAL A 334 16.38 27.43 1.25
CA VAL A 334 15.19 28.12 1.77
C VAL A 334 14.22 28.50 0.65
N ILE A 335 14.71 29.02 -0.47
CA ILE A 335 13.86 29.41 -1.61
C ILE A 335 13.24 28.15 -2.26
N ALA A 336 14.02 27.07 -2.39
CA ALA A 336 13.55 25.79 -2.94
C ALA A 336 12.46 25.18 -2.05
N ALA A 337 12.65 25.17 -0.72
CA ALA A 337 11.64 24.71 0.22
C ALA A 337 10.37 25.53 0.14
N ALA A 338 10.48 26.87 0.18
CA ALA A 338 9.29 27.72 0.10
C ALA A 338 8.53 27.51 -1.23
N ALA A 339 9.25 27.39 -2.35
CA ALA A 339 8.62 27.10 -3.64
C ALA A 339 8.00 25.69 -3.68
N ALA A 340 8.69 24.68 -3.15
CA ALA A 340 8.22 23.30 -3.09
C ALA A 340 6.95 23.18 -2.23
N ILE A 341 6.94 23.80 -1.06
CA ILE A 341 5.77 23.81 -0.17
C ILE A 341 4.59 24.53 -0.83
N LEU A 342 4.79 25.74 -1.33
CA LEU A 342 3.70 26.51 -1.95
C LEU A 342 3.09 25.82 -3.17
N ILE A 343 3.93 25.26 -4.03
CA ILE A 343 3.48 24.55 -5.24
C ILE A 343 2.90 23.19 -4.83
N GLY A 344 3.54 22.48 -3.88
CA GLY A 344 3.10 21.17 -3.41
C GLY A 344 1.73 21.22 -2.74
N VAL A 345 1.52 22.17 -1.82
CA VAL A 345 0.21 22.42 -1.20
C VAL A 345 -0.82 22.80 -2.26
N GLY A 346 -0.46 23.63 -3.24
CA GLY A 346 -1.36 24.00 -4.33
C GLY A 346 -1.77 22.82 -5.22
N ILE A 347 -0.83 21.90 -5.50
CA ILE A 347 -1.12 20.69 -6.27
C ILE A 347 -1.98 19.73 -5.45
N ALA A 348 -1.66 19.51 -4.17
CA ALA A 348 -2.45 18.66 -3.27
C ALA A 348 -3.87 19.19 -3.11
N ALA A 349 -4.04 20.52 -2.95
CA ALA A 349 -5.35 21.15 -2.90
C ALA A 349 -6.14 20.96 -4.20
N ALA A 350 -5.50 21.05 -5.35
CA ALA A 350 -6.15 20.83 -6.65
C ALA A 350 -6.48 19.36 -6.91
N ALA A 351 -5.67 18.44 -6.38
CA ALA A 351 -5.89 17.00 -6.51
C ALA A 351 -6.86 16.44 -5.46
N ARG A 352 -7.21 17.21 -4.42
CA ARG A 352 -8.04 16.77 -3.30
C ARG A 352 -9.37 16.13 -3.77
N PRO A 353 -10.20 16.70 -4.66
CA PRO A 353 -11.46 16.07 -5.05
C PRO A 353 -11.26 14.71 -5.72
N TRP A 354 -10.21 14.58 -6.52
CA TRP A 354 -9.86 13.31 -7.15
C TRP A 354 -9.36 12.29 -6.12
N LEU A 355 -8.55 12.72 -5.14
CA LEU A 355 -8.10 11.84 -4.06
C LEU A 355 -9.26 11.36 -3.20
N GLU A 356 -10.19 12.23 -2.84
CA GLU A 356 -11.41 11.89 -2.10
C GLU A 356 -12.25 10.85 -2.83
N GLN A 357 -12.42 11.01 -4.14
CA GLN A 357 -13.13 10.04 -4.98
C GLN A 357 -12.42 8.67 -5.03
N VAL A 358 -11.08 8.67 -5.15
CA VAL A 358 -10.29 7.43 -5.14
C VAL A 358 -10.34 6.73 -3.79
N MET A 359 -10.33 7.51 -2.70
CA MET A 359 -10.38 6.98 -1.33
C MET A 359 -11.79 6.58 -0.89
N GLY A 360 -12.83 7.07 -1.55
CA GLY A 360 -14.23 6.81 -1.23
C GLY A 360 -14.78 7.60 -0.05
N TYR A 361 -14.04 8.58 0.49
CA TYR A 361 -14.49 9.40 1.61
C TYR A 361 -13.97 10.85 1.52
N ARG A 362 -14.66 11.78 2.15
CA ARG A 362 -14.24 13.18 2.26
C ARG A 362 -13.09 13.33 3.24
N SER A 363 -12.14 14.16 2.88
CA SER A 363 -11.13 14.61 3.85
C SER A 363 -11.70 15.72 4.73
N ALA A 364 -11.23 15.82 5.99
CA ALA A 364 -11.65 16.87 6.94
C ALA A 364 -11.22 18.30 6.53
N GLY A 365 -10.67 18.45 5.33
CA GLY A 365 -10.21 19.69 4.78
C GLY A 365 -8.74 19.62 4.35
N LEU A 366 -8.24 20.68 3.70
CA LEU A 366 -6.83 20.74 3.34
C LEU A 366 -5.98 20.90 4.60
N ARG A 367 -5.29 19.85 4.97
CA ARG A 367 -4.39 19.85 6.13
C ARG A 367 -2.95 20.08 5.71
N VAL A 368 -2.28 20.91 6.49
CA VAL A 368 -0.86 21.21 6.31
C VAL A 368 -0.20 21.17 7.68
N MET A 369 0.39 20.04 8.05
CA MET A 369 1.10 19.89 9.34
C MET A 369 2.28 20.87 9.44
N PRO A 370 2.26 21.86 10.33
CA PRO A 370 3.35 22.82 10.44
C PRO A 370 4.70 22.18 10.83
N SER A 371 4.67 21.12 11.66
CA SER A 371 5.85 20.36 12.07
C SER A 371 6.53 19.68 10.90
N LEU A 372 5.76 19.03 10.02
CA LEU A 372 6.25 18.36 8.83
C LEU A 372 6.83 19.36 7.82
N GLN A 373 6.17 20.50 7.62
CA GLN A 373 6.68 21.57 6.76
C GLN A 373 7.95 22.19 7.32
N ALA A 374 8.04 22.36 8.65
CA ALA A 374 9.27 22.84 9.31
C ALA A 374 10.42 21.83 9.15
N ALA A 375 10.14 20.53 9.28
CA ALA A 375 11.10 19.47 9.02
C ALA A 375 11.58 19.51 7.56
N LEU A 376 10.67 19.68 6.58
CA LEU A 376 11.03 19.83 5.17
C LEU A 376 11.93 21.04 4.91
N VAL A 377 11.65 22.19 5.55
CA VAL A 377 12.54 23.36 5.49
C VAL A 377 13.91 23.06 6.09
N ALA A 378 13.97 22.37 7.24
CA ALA A 378 15.23 21.98 7.87
C ALA A 378 16.05 21.04 6.97
N VAL A 379 15.39 20.03 6.37
CA VAL A 379 16.00 19.13 5.38
C VAL A 379 16.51 19.91 4.16
N ALA A 380 15.75 20.86 3.64
CA ALA A 380 16.13 21.68 2.50
C ALA A 380 17.37 22.57 2.81
N ILE A 381 17.45 23.12 4.00
CA ILE A 381 18.62 23.90 4.45
C ILE A 381 19.83 22.98 4.58
N ALA A 382 19.67 21.82 5.22
CA ALA A 382 20.73 20.85 5.40
C ALA A 382 21.26 20.33 4.05
N THR A 383 20.37 19.95 3.13
CA THR A 383 20.72 19.47 1.78
C THR A 383 21.37 20.56 0.94
N GLY A 384 20.87 21.81 0.99
CA GLY A 384 21.49 22.96 0.33
C GLY A 384 22.90 23.25 0.85
N LEU A 385 23.10 23.12 2.17
CA LEU A 385 24.42 23.29 2.81
C LEU A 385 25.38 22.15 2.41
N LEU A 386 24.93 20.90 2.48
CA LEU A 386 25.71 19.70 2.13
C LEU A 386 26.08 19.70 0.65
N SER A 387 25.16 20.02 -0.24
CA SER A 387 25.39 20.14 -1.69
C SER A 387 26.41 21.22 -2.03
N ALA A 388 26.41 22.33 -1.29
CA ALA A 388 27.36 23.42 -1.49
C ALA A 388 28.72 23.14 -0.84
N LEU A 389 28.85 22.21 0.12
CA LEU A 389 30.03 21.98 0.95
C LEU A 389 31.27 21.61 0.14
N ALA A 390 31.12 20.63 -0.77
CA ALA A 390 32.24 20.18 -1.63
C ALA A 390 32.72 21.32 -2.55
N ALA A 391 31.79 22.11 -3.09
CA ALA A 391 32.06 23.28 -3.91
C ALA A 391 32.76 24.39 -3.09
N ALA A 392 32.31 24.61 -1.86
CA ALA A 392 32.86 25.61 -0.94
C ALA A 392 34.29 25.27 -0.51
N ILE A 393 34.56 24.01 -0.17
CA ILE A 393 35.93 23.53 0.14
C ILE A 393 36.83 23.66 -1.08
N SER A 394 36.36 23.30 -2.27
CA SER A 394 37.13 23.42 -3.52
C SER A 394 37.46 24.90 -3.85
N ALA A 395 36.47 25.80 -3.69
CA ALA A 395 36.64 27.23 -3.92
C ALA A 395 37.56 27.89 -2.93
N SER A 396 37.66 27.44 -1.67
CA SER A 396 38.53 27.99 -0.65
C SER A 396 40.02 27.62 -0.83
N ARG A 397 40.32 26.59 -1.68
CA ARG A 397 41.70 26.09 -1.91
C ARG A 397 42.26 26.49 -3.28
N ILE A 398 41.77 27.57 -3.87
CA ILE A 398 42.19 28.04 -5.22
C ILE A 398 43.60 28.64 -5.18
N ASN A 399 44.45 28.23 -6.13
CA ASN A 399 45.71 28.93 -6.36
C ASN A 399 45.44 30.24 -7.12
N VAL A 400 45.59 31.37 -6.40
CA VAL A 400 45.25 32.72 -6.88
C VAL A 400 46.03 33.09 -8.15
N ILE A 401 47.32 32.76 -8.20
CA ILE A 401 48.18 33.10 -9.35
C ILE A 401 47.77 32.34 -10.59
N ALA A 402 47.55 31.04 -10.48
CA ALA A 402 47.15 30.20 -11.61
C ALA A 402 45.75 30.62 -12.14
N ALA A 403 44.79 30.94 -11.23
CA ALA A 403 43.44 31.37 -11.57
C ALA A 403 43.40 32.75 -12.28
N LEU A 404 44.26 33.68 -11.85
CA LEU A 404 44.36 35.01 -12.50
C LEU A 404 45.03 34.91 -13.89
N MET A 405 45.98 33.99 -14.08
CA MET A 405 46.64 33.74 -15.36
C MET A 405 45.82 32.90 -16.33
N GLY A 406 44.58 32.48 -15.94
CA GLY A 406 43.73 31.65 -16.78
C GLY A 406 44.20 30.23 -16.99
N ARG A 407 45.19 29.76 -16.25
CA ARG A 407 45.70 28.38 -16.30
C ARG A 407 44.87 27.49 -15.40
N THR A 408 44.07 26.59 -16.01
CA THR A 408 43.43 25.55 -15.25
C THR A 408 44.39 24.37 -15.05
N PRO A 409 44.71 23.97 -13.82
CA PRO A 409 45.57 22.81 -13.59
C PRO A 409 44.87 21.57 -14.14
N LYS A 410 45.52 20.87 -15.09
CA LYS A 410 45.09 19.54 -15.54
C LYS A 410 45.23 18.58 -14.36
N ARG A 411 44.10 18.26 -13.70
CA ARG A 411 44.07 17.15 -12.73
C ARG A 411 44.14 15.85 -13.51
N THR A 412 45.31 15.18 -13.46
CA THR A 412 45.42 13.78 -13.90
C THR A 412 44.60 12.92 -12.97
N GLY A 413 43.63 12.16 -13.55
CA GLY A 413 42.79 11.28 -12.76
C GLY A 413 43.64 10.25 -11.99
N SER A 414 43.69 10.38 -10.70
CA SER A 414 44.44 9.47 -9.83
C SER A 414 43.66 8.16 -9.67
N LYS A 415 44.29 7.01 -9.84
CA LYS A 415 43.78 5.69 -9.54
C LYS A 415 43.28 5.59 -8.07
N ARG A 416 43.77 6.53 -7.21
CA ARG A 416 43.34 6.62 -5.80
C ARG A 416 41.85 6.81 -5.61
N TRP A 417 41.17 7.55 -6.49
CA TRP A 417 39.71 7.74 -6.38
C TRP A 417 38.91 6.46 -6.66
N LEU A 418 39.38 5.60 -7.55
CA LEU A 418 38.78 4.28 -7.74
C LEU A 418 38.95 3.42 -6.49
N VAL A 419 40.15 3.38 -5.93
CA VAL A 419 40.46 2.62 -4.70
C VAL A 419 39.60 3.13 -3.53
N ILE A 420 39.54 4.47 -3.36
CA ILE A 420 38.68 5.07 -2.33
C ILE A 420 37.21 4.71 -2.55
N GLY A 421 36.71 4.82 -3.79
CA GLY A 421 35.32 4.51 -4.10
C GLY A 421 34.97 3.04 -3.83
N VAL A 422 35.83 2.12 -4.27
CA VAL A 422 35.63 0.68 -3.99
C VAL A 422 35.73 0.39 -2.49
N ALA A 423 36.69 1.00 -1.80
CA ALA A 423 36.81 0.85 -0.33
C ALA A 423 35.56 1.38 0.38
N MET A 424 34.99 2.53 -0.05
CA MET A 424 33.75 3.06 0.50
C MET A 424 32.57 2.13 0.28
N VAL A 425 32.40 1.57 -0.94
CA VAL A 425 31.34 0.59 -1.22
C VAL A 425 31.50 -0.65 -0.34
N ALA A 426 32.71 -1.20 -0.26
CA ALA A 426 32.99 -2.38 0.57
C ALA A 426 32.75 -2.11 2.07
N THR A 427 33.20 -0.94 2.56
CA THR A 427 32.91 -0.53 3.94
C THR A 427 31.41 -0.27 4.16
N GLY A 428 30.73 0.29 3.17
CA GLY A 428 29.26 0.47 3.20
C GLY A 428 28.54 -0.87 3.32
N ILE A 429 28.90 -1.85 2.51
CA ILE A 429 28.32 -3.21 2.58
C ILE A 429 28.59 -3.84 3.96
N ALA A 430 29.85 -3.75 4.45
CA ALA A 430 30.19 -4.26 5.78
C ALA A 430 29.41 -3.55 6.91
N ALA A 431 29.25 -2.23 6.81
CA ALA A 431 28.45 -1.45 7.76
C ALA A 431 26.98 -1.82 7.68
N GLY A 432 26.45 -2.15 6.48
CA GLY A 432 25.09 -2.62 6.29
C GLY A 432 24.85 -3.96 6.97
N ILE A 433 25.70 -4.94 6.71
CA ILE A 433 25.64 -6.26 7.38
C ILE A 433 25.70 -6.10 8.90
N ALA A 434 26.64 -5.28 9.41
CA ALA A 434 26.75 -5.00 10.83
C ALA A 434 25.52 -4.25 11.36
N GLY A 435 24.96 -3.32 10.59
CA GLY A 435 23.78 -2.55 10.94
C GLY A 435 22.54 -3.43 11.12
N VAL A 436 22.32 -4.35 10.20
CA VAL A 436 21.26 -5.36 10.29
C VAL A 436 21.52 -6.29 11.49
N ALA A 437 22.73 -6.83 11.63
CA ALA A 437 23.07 -7.75 12.70
C ALA A 437 22.93 -7.14 14.11
N LEU A 438 23.29 -5.85 14.26
CA LEU A 438 23.25 -5.12 15.53
C LEU A 438 21.97 -4.29 15.71
N TRP A 439 21.03 -4.38 14.77
CA TRP A 439 19.78 -3.58 14.76
C TRP A 439 20.07 -2.07 14.95
N SER A 440 21.03 -1.56 14.18
CA SER A 440 21.56 -0.20 14.37
C SER A 440 21.25 0.69 13.16
N MET A 441 20.21 1.54 13.27
CA MET A 441 19.88 2.56 12.28
C MET A 441 21.07 3.41 11.83
N PRO A 442 21.96 3.93 12.73
CA PRO A 442 23.11 4.70 12.30
C PRO A 442 24.07 3.95 11.38
N LEU A 443 24.25 2.64 11.60
CA LEU A 443 25.11 1.81 10.73
C LEU A 443 24.45 1.55 9.38
N MET A 444 23.15 1.32 9.32
CA MET A 444 22.39 1.16 8.07
C MET A 444 22.39 2.46 7.26
N ALA A 445 22.16 3.60 7.90
CA ALA A 445 22.27 4.91 7.27
C ALA A 445 23.67 5.17 6.72
N ALA A 446 24.71 4.85 7.50
CA ALA A 446 26.10 4.96 7.06
C ALA A 446 26.40 4.05 5.86
N ALA A 447 25.83 2.87 5.81
CA ALA A 447 25.96 1.94 4.69
C ALA A 447 25.41 2.54 3.38
N ILE A 448 24.19 3.09 3.40
CA ILE A 448 23.56 3.75 2.24
C ILE A 448 24.44 4.92 1.77
N ILE A 449 24.86 5.79 2.70
CA ILE A 449 25.69 6.95 2.40
C ILE A 449 27.03 6.53 1.78
N LEU A 450 27.73 5.58 2.38
CA LEU A 450 29.04 5.11 1.92
C LEU A 450 28.93 4.41 0.56
N ALA A 451 27.92 3.58 0.35
CA ALA A 451 27.70 2.89 -0.92
C ALA A 451 27.44 3.89 -2.06
N GLN A 452 26.54 4.83 -1.87
CA GLN A 452 26.19 5.84 -2.89
C GLN A 452 27.37 6.75 -3.21
N PHE A 453 28.05 7.33 -2.20
CA PHE A 453 29.24 8.14 -2.44
C PHE A 453 30.39 7.33 -3.03
N GLY A 454 30.53 6.08 -2.66
CA GLY A 454 31.51 5.17 -3.22
C GLY A 454 31.28 4.93 -4.72
N LEU A 455 30.05 4.69 -5.16
CA LEU A 455 29.65 4.57 -6.56
C LEU A 455 29.91 5.86 -7.33
N VAL A 456 29.58 7.01 -6.77
CA VAL A 456 29.89 8.33 -7.34
C VAL A 456 31.40 8.52 -7.49
N ALA A 457 32.22 8.14 -6.50
CA ALA A 457 33.69 8.22 -6.57
C ALA A 457 34.29 7.26 -7.62
N CYS A 458 33.65 6.12 -7.89
CA CYS A 458 34.01 5.18 -8.95
C CYS A 458 33.69 5.70 -10.37
N THR A 459 32.67 6.56 -10.53
CA THR A 459 32.14 7.02 -11.83
C THR A 459 33.23 7.55 -12.78
N PRO A 460 34.21 8.39 -12.37
CA PRO A 460 35.27 8.87 -13.26
C PRO A 460 36.17 7.76 -13.83
N ALA A 461 36.35 6.69 -13.06
CA ALA A 461 37.16 5.54 -13.51
C ALA A 461 36.35 4.64 -14.45
N LEU A 462 35.09 4.41 -14.14
CA LEU A 462 34.16 3.65 -14.99
C LEU A 462 33.97 4.31 -16.36
N LEU A 463 33.81 5.63 -16.41
CA LEU A 463 33.81 6.40 -17.67
C LEU A 463 35.10 6.22 -18.46
N GLY A 464 36.25 6.19 -17.78
CA GLY A 464 37.57 5.97 -18.40
C GLY A 464 37.70 4.57 -18.98
N LEU A 465 37.14 3.58 -18.33
CA LEU A 465 37.10 2.20 -18.80
C LEU A 465 36.14 2.07 -20.01
N ALA A 466 34.97 2.62 -19.92
CA ALA A 466 33.98 2.65 -20.99
C ALA A 466 34.52 3.36 -22.26
N ALA A 467 35.25 4.46 -22.07
CA ALA A 467 35.88 5.17 -23.18
C ALA A 467 36.94 4.30 -23.92
N ARG A 468 37.57 3.32 -23.23
CA ARG A 468 38.51 2.37 -23.84
C ARG A 468 37.77 1.27 -24.61
N VAL A 469 36.73 0.71 -24.00
CA VAL A 469 35.87 -0.32 -24.59
C VAL A 469 35.09 0.24 -25.78
N GLY A 470 34.67 1.49 -25.73
CA GLY A 470 33.90 2.20 -26.77
C GLY A 470 34.63 2.40 -28.09
N ARG A 471 35.88 1.87 -28.27
CA ARG A 471 36.61 1.88 -29.56
C ARG A 471 35.89 1.15 -30.71
N TRP A 472 34.97 0.27 -30.35
CA TRP A 472 34.19 -0.56 -31.31
C TRP A 472 32.90 0.11 -31.77
N LEU A 473 32.52 1.25 -31.15
CA LEU A 473 31.31 1.98 -31.47
C LEU A 473 31.46 2.83 -32.74
N PRO A 474 30.35 3.17 -33.42
CA PRO A 474 30.31 4.16 -34.49
C PRO A 474 30.89 5.51 -34.07
N LEU A 475 31.18 6.39 -35.03
CA LEU A 475 31.93 7.65 -34.78
C LEU A 475 31.30 8.53 -33.67
N ALA A 476 30.00 8.81 -33.75
CA ALA A 476 29.33 9.74 -32.82
C ALA A 476 29.29 9.25 -31.36
N PRO A 477 28.82 8.01 -31.03
CA PRO A 477 28.86 7.50 -29.67
C PRO A 477 30.31 7.33 -29.16
N ARG A 478 31.24 6.90 -30.01
CA ARG A 478 32.66 6.78 -29.64
C ARG A 478 33.25 8.14 -29.25
N MET A 479 32.94 9.19 -30.00
CA MET A 479 33.38 10.55 -29.69
C MET A 479 32.77 11.03 -28.36
N ALA A 480 31.46 10.81 -28.13
CA ALA A 480 30.77 11.19 -26.91
C ALA A 480 31.36 10.50 -25.66
N LEU A 481 31.60 9.19 -25.74
CA LEU A 481 32.25 8.41 -24.68
C LEU A 481 33.68 8.86 -24.36
N ARG A 482 34.49 9.11 -25.41
CA ARG A 482 35.85 9.63 -25.24
C ARG A 482 35.86 11.00 -24.62
N GLU A 483 34.92 11.85 -25.01
CA GLU A 483 34.78 13.22 -24.46
C GLU A 483 34.36 13.17 -22.99
N ALA A 484 33.35 12.36 -22.65
CA ALA A 484 32.92 12.13 -21.26
C ALA A 484 34.11 11.57 -20.41
N GLY A 485 34.90 10.65 -20.99
CA GLY A 485 36.09 10.09 -20.35
C GLY A 485 37.24 11.11 -20.22
N ARG A 486 37.33 12.12 -21.10
CA ARG A 486 38.30 13.23 -21.03
C ARG A 486 37.87 14.32 -20.05
N ASN A 487 36.58 14.68 -20.10
CA ASN A 487 35.98 15.75 -19.28
C ASN A 487 35.21 15.17 -18.07
N ARG A 488 35.86 14.22 -17.36
CA ARG A 488 35.27 13.53 -16.18
C ARG A 488 34.76 14.48 -15.11
N GLY A 489 35.36 15.67 -15.04
CA GLY A 489 34.98 16.69 -14.04
C GLY A 489 33.61 17.32 -14.25
N SER A 490 33.04 17.27 -15.45
CA SER A 490 31.68 17.72 -15.71
C SER A 490 30.72 16.55 -15.93
N ALA A 491 31.16 15.43 -16.51
CA ALA A 491 30.33 14.27 -16.76
C ALA A 491 30.00 13.46 -15.48
N ALA A 492 30.98 13.25 -14.58
CA ALA A 492 30.75 12.47 -13.38
C ALA A 492 29.71 13.11 -12.42
N PRO A 493 29.70 14.41 -12.16
CA PRO A 493 28.63 15.04 -11.39
C PRO A 493 27.23 14.91 -12.04
N ALA A 494 27.16 14.97 -13.37
CA ALA A 494 25.92 14.80 -14.09
C ALA A 494 25.34 13.39 -13.94
N ILE A 495 26.21 12.39 -14.03
CA ILE A 495 25.85 11.00 -13.79
C ILE A 495 25.43 10.78 -12.33
N ALA A 496 26.11 11.40 -11.37
CA ALA A 496 25.76 11.31 -9.96
C ALA A 496 24.35 11.84 -9.65
N ALA A 497 23.94 12.89 -10.37
CA ALA A 497 22.60 13.44 -10.23
C ALA A 497 21.51 12.46 -10.70
N VAL A 498 21.72 11.79 -11.83
CA VAL A 498 20.78 10.77 -12.34
C VAL A 498 20.82 9.51 -11.46
N LEU A 499 22.01 9.10 -11.00
CA LEU A 499 22.21 7.98 -10.08
C LEU A 499 21.40 8.15 -8.80
N GLY A 500 21.44 9.35 -8.17
CA GLY A 500 20.71 9.61 -6.93
C GLY A 500 19.21 9.38 -7.07
N VAL A 501 18.62 10.01 -8.08
CA VAL A 501 17.17 9.90 -8.36
C VAL A 501 16.75 8.45 -8.63
N VAL A 502 17.52 7.77 -9.49
CA VAL A 502 17.19 6.37 -9.86
C VAL A 502 17.41 5.43 -8.68
N ALA A 503 18.40 5.68 -7.83
CA ALA A 503 18.65 4.86 -6.65
C ALA A 503 17.47 4.87 -5.68
N GLY A 504 16.94 6.06 -5.37
CA GLY A 504 15.79 6.20 -4.48
C GLY A 504 14.50 5.64 -5.09
N GLY A 505 14.15 6.10 -6.30
CA GLY A 505 12.91 5.68 -6.95
C GLY A 505 12.85 4.19 -7.26
N MET A 506 13.95 3.58 -7.68
CA MET A 506 13.98 2.13 -7.93
C MET A 506 14.00 1.29 -6.66
N ALA A 507 14.65 1.76 -5.58
CA ALA A 507 14.60 1.06 -4.29
C ALA A 507 13.16 1.05 -3.75
N PHE A 508 12.46 2.18 -3.85
CA PHE A 508 11.05 2.25 -3.49
C PHE A 508 10.17 1.37 -4.38
N SER A 509 10.38 1.39 -5.71
CA SER A 509 9.61 0.53 -6.63
C SER A 509 9.80 -0.96 -6.34
N MET A 510 11.02 -1.38 -5.98
CA MET A 510 11.29 -2.77 -5.56
C MET A 510 10.58 -3.09 -4.24
N MET A 511 10.57 -2.16 -3.28
CA MET A 511 9.90 -2.35 -1.99
C MET A 511 8.39 -2.48 -2.18
N ALA A 512 7.78 -1.57 -2.93
CA ALA A 512 6.33 -1.59 -3.16
C ALA A 512 5.89 -2.85 -3.95
N THR A 513 6.72 -3.32 -4.91
CA THR A 513 6.42 -4.58 -5.61
C THR A 513 6.52 -5.78 -4.67
N ALA A 514 7.52 -5.80 -3.78
CA ALA A 514 7.65 -6.88 -2.80
C ALA A 514 6.52 -6.87 -1.78
N GLU A 515 5.99 -5.70 -1.41
CA GLU A 515 4.80 -5.58 -0.55
C GLU A 515 3.56 -6.16 -1.23
N VAL A 516 3.33 -5.82 -2.51
CA VAL A 516 2.21 -6.37 -3.29
C VAL A 516 2.28 -7.90 -3.31
N VAL A 517 3.43 -8.46 -3.71
CA VAL A 517 3.59 -9.93 -3.79
C VAL A 517 3.46 -10.59 -2.41
N ARG A 518 3.97 -9.94 -1.35
CA ARG A 518 3.81 -10.43 0.01
C ARG A 518 2.35 -10.42 0.44
N SER A 519 1.63 -9.32 0.19
CA SER A 519 0.19 -9.22 0.48
C SER A 519 -0.61 -10.27 -0.29
N GLU A 520 -0.27 -10.52 -1.56
CA GLU A 520 -0.88 -11.60 -2.35
C GLU A 520 -0.58 -13.00 -1.78
N GLN A 521 0.60 -13.20 -1.20
CA GLN A 521 0.98 -14.48 -0.56
C GLN A 521 0.41 -14.67 0.84
N ASP A 522 0.14 -13.57 1.56
CA ASP A 522 -0.47 -13.60 2.90
C ASP A 522 -2.01 -13.76 2.81
N GLN A 523 -2.62 -13.57 1.64
CA GLN A 523 -4.03 -13.85 1.41
C GLN A 523 -4.24 -15.35 1.16
N ASP A 524 -5.27 -15.91 1.78
CA ASP A 524 -5.69 -17.28 1.53
C ASP A 524 -6.25 -17.39 0.09
N GLN A 525 -5.43 -17.92 -0.81
CA GLN A 525 -5.81 -18.06 -2.21
C GLN A 525 -6.63 -19.33 -2.40
N VAL A 526 -7.95 -19.19 -2.49
CA VAL A 526 -8.88 -20.28 -2.74
C VAL A 526 -8.83 -20.75 -4.19
N LEU A 527 -8.71 -19.80 -5.10
CA LEU A 527 -8.65 -20.02 -6.56
C LEU A 527 -7.53 -19.20 -7.17
N PRO A 528 -6.95 -19.60 -8.30
CA PRO A 528 -5.93 -18.83 -9.00
C PRO A 528 -6.40 -17.42 -9.40
N GLN A 529 -5.46 -16.49 -9.45
CA GLN A 529 -5.69 -15.14 -9.95
C GLN A 529 -6.33 -15.18 -11.35
N GLY A 530 -7.42 -14.43 -11.55
CA GLY A 530 -8.17 -14.36 -12.80
C GLY A 530 -9.21 -15.47 -13.00
N SER A 531 -9.37 -16.39 -12.05
CA SER A 531 -10.50 -17.32 -12.05
C SER A 531 -11.82 -16.54 -11.96
N MET A 532 -12.82 -17.02 -12.66
CA MET A 532 -14.15 -16.42 -12.66
C MET A 532 -15.11 -17.36 -11.95
N THR A 533 -15.88 -16.82 -11.02
CA THR A 533 -16.89 -17.58 -10.28
C THR A 533 -18.24 -16.91 -10.36
N LEU A 534 -19.28 -17.73 -10.41
CA LEU A 534 -20.66 -17.34 -10.27
C LEU A 534 -21.17 -17.96 -8.97
N THR A 535 -21.51 -17.13 -8.01
CA THR A 535 -22.07 -17.58 -6.73
C THR A 535 -23.53 -17.21 -6.69
N ILE A 536 -24.38 -18.17 -6.34
CA ILE A 536 -25.82 -18.00 -6.20
C ILE A 536 -26.16 -18.35 -4.75
N VAL A 537 -26.75 -17.40 -4.02
CA VAL A 537 -27.11 -17.54 -2.60
C VAL A 537 -28.64 -17.41 -2.46
N ASN A 538 -29.23 -18.23 -1.61
CA ASN A 538 -30.66 -18.13 -1.29
C ASN A 538 -30.94 -16.81 -0.53
N ALA A 539 -31.71 -15.91 -1.12
CA ALA A 539 -32.02 -14.60 -0.55
C ALA A 539 -32.89 -14.69 0.72
N ASN A 540 -33.67 -15.75 0.87
CA ASN A 540 -34.63 -15.90 1.97
C ASN A 540 -34.05 -16.59 3.22
N GLY A 541 -32.77 -16.99 3.21
CA GLY A 541 -32.12 -17.66 4.34
C GLY A 541 -32.77 -19.01 4.76
N ASP A 542 -33.75 -19.46 4.04
CA ASP A 542 -34.49 -20.68 4.33
C ASP A 542 -33.85 -21.84 3.55
N GLU A 543 -33.62 -22.97 4.16
CA GLU A 543 -33.11 -24.18 3.49
C GLU A 543 -34.11 -24.81 2.50
N THR A 544 -35.17 -24.08 2.17
CA THR A 544 -36.16 -24.50 1.19
C THR A 544 -35.57 -24.41 -0.22
N ALA A 545 -35.64 -25.53 -0.90
CA ALA A 545 -34.98 -25.75 -2.18
C ALA A 545 -35.37 -24.70 -3.23
N ILE A 546 -34.45 -23.86 -3.59
CA ILE A 546 -34.47 -23.05 -4.82
C ILE A 546 -34.27 -24.01 -6.00
N ASP A 547 -34.91 -23.73 -7.12
CA ASP A 547 -34.58 -24.39 -8.39
C ASP A 547 -33.34 -23.77 -8.99
N TRP A 548 -32.16 -24.22 -8.51
CA TRP A 548 -30.87 -23.75 -8.95
C TRP A 548 -30.70 -23.83 -10.47
N ASP A 549 -31.23 -24.88 -11.10
CA ASP A 549 -31.13 -25.06 -12.55
C ASP A 549 -31.91 -23.96 -13.28
N ALA A 550 -33.03 -23.51 -12.73
CA ALA A 550 -33.78 -22.41 -13.28
C ALA A 550 -33.03 -21.08 -13.19
N VAL A 551 -32.40 -20.79 -12.04
CA VAL A 551 -31.56 -19.57 -11.85
C VAL A 551 -30.37 -19.60 -12.79
N VAL A 552 -29.67 -20.71 -12.90
CA VAL A 552 -28.53 -20.83 -13.82
C VAL A 552 -28.98 -20.62 -15.28
N ALA A 553 -30.15 -21.20 -15.66
CA ALA A 553 -30.68 -21.05 -17.01
C ALA A 553 -31.09 -19.60 -17.37
N GLU A 554 -31.36 -18.78 -16.36
CA GLU A 554 -31.62 -17.34 -16.51
C GLU A 554 -30.33 -16.54 -16.70
N VAL A 555 -29.29 -16.87 -15.93
CA VAL A 555 -27.99 -16.15 -15.90
C VAL A 555 -27.09 -16.54 -17.08
N GLU A 556 -27.11 -17.80 -17.49
CA GLU A 556 -26.20 -18.34 -18.53
C GLU A 556 -26.26 -17.56 -19.86
N PRO A 557 -27.43 -17.09 -20.37
CA PRO A 557 -27.49 -16.29 -21.59
C PRO A 557 -26.77 -14.95 -21.48
N GLN A 558 -26.72 -14.36 -20.29
CA GLN A 558 -26.01 -13.09 -20.03
C GLN A 558 -24.51 -13.33 -20.06
N LEU A 559 -24.02 -14.37 -19.37
CA LEU A 559 -22.64 -14.80 -19.44
C LEU A 559 -22.20 -15.05 -20.88
N ARG A 560 -22.99 -15.80 -21.65
CA ARG A 560 -22.71 -16.11 -23.07
C ARG A 560 -22.75 -14.90 -23.97
N SER A 561 -23.56 -13.90 -23.67
CA SER A 561 -23.62 -12.68 -24.48
C SER A 561 -22.35 -11.85 -24.47
N ARG A 562 -21.59 -11.90 -23.35
CA ARG A 562 -20.36 -11.15 -23.11
C ARG A 562 -19.10 -12.01 -23.28
N LEU A 563 -19.13 -13.23 -22.73
CA LEU A 563 -17.95 -14.11 -22.70
C LEU A 563 -17.90 -15.08 -23.88
N GLY A 564 -18.94 -15.16 -24.70
CA GLY A 564 -19.05 -16.15 -25.77
C GLY A 564 -19.48 -17.52 -25.22
N ASP A 565 -18.90 -18.60 -25.73
CA ASP A 565 -19.19 -19.94 -25.21
C ASP A 565 -18.52 -20.14 -23.86
N VAL A 566 -19.29 -20.48 -22.82
CA VAL A 566 -18.81 -20.68 -21.46
C VAL A 566 -19.22 -22.05 -20.94
N GLU A 567 -18.32 -22.68 -20.20
CA GLU A 567 -18.59 -23.88 -19.43
C GLU A 567 -18.77 -23.49 -17.96
N LEU A 568 -19.89 -23.90 -17.36
CA LEU A 568 -20.20 -23.71 -15.95
C LEU A 568 -19.99 -25.04 -15.23
N THR A 569 -19.01 -25.09 -14.34
CA THR A 569 -18.73 -26.28 -13.53
C THR A 569 -19.07 -25.99 -12.08
N GLN A 570 -20.02 -26.73 -11.50
CA GLN A 570 -20.43 -26.55 -10.11
C GLN A 570 -19.27 -26.86 -9.16
N ILE A 571 -19.04 -25.98 -8.19
CA ILE A 571 -18.14 -26.19 -7.04
C ILE A 571 -19.01 -26.58 -5.85
N PRO A 572 -19.13 -27.86 -5.46
CA PRO A 572 -19.98 -28.25 -4.36
C PRO A 572 -19.34 -27.85 -3.03
N GLY A 573 -19.97 -26.91 -2.30
CA GLY A 573 -19.67 -26.59 -0.92
C GLY A 573 -20.44 -27.51 0.03
N TYR A 574 -19.74 -28.05 1.03
CA TYR A 574 -20.31 -28.84 2.12
C TYR A 574 -20.18 -28.03 3.39
N THR A 575 -21.30 -27.74 4.03
CA THR A 575 -21.37 -26.95 5.25
C THR A 575 -21.87 -27.79 6.42
N GLY A 576 -21.49 -27.43 7.59
CA GLY A 576 -21.98 -28.05 8.82
C GLY A 576 -21.29 -27.42 10.01
N TRP A 577 -21.99 -27.18 11.08
CA TRP A 577 -21.41 -26.64 12.31
C TRP A 577 -20.23 -27.52 12.78
N GLY A 578 -19.02 -27.21 12.30
CA GLY A 578 -17.80 -27.96 12.58
C GLY A 578 -17.88 -29.47 12.35
N GLY A 579 -18.79 -29.96 11.46
CA GLY A 579 -19.03 -31.38 11.29
C GLY A 579 -19.73 -32.03 12.48
N CYS A 580 -20.49 -31.30 13.25
CA CYS A 580 -21.27 -31.83 14.40
C CYS A 580 -22.55 -32.57 14.02
N GLY A 581 -22.86 -32.76 12.76
CA GLY A 581 -24.12 -33.37 12.29
C GLY A 581 -24.49 -34.73 12.82
N THR A 582 -23.57 -35.37 13.58
CA THR A 582 -23.85 -36.67 14.25
C THR A 582 -24.11 -36.56 15.76
N VAL A 583 -24.05 -35.36 16.33
CA VAL A 583 -24.24 -35.14 17.78
C VAL A 583 -25.65 -34.62 18.00
N ASP A 584 -26.44 -35.43 18.74
CA ASP A 584 -27.80 -35.02 19.15
C ASP A 584 -27.67 -33.85 20.15
N GLU A 585 -28.00 -32.64 19.71
CA GLU A 585 -28.12 -31.44 20.57
C GLU A 585 -29.25 -31.66 21.57
N SER A 586 -28.92 -31.70 22.83
CA SER A 586 -29.92 -31.65 23.88
C SER A 586 -30.29 -30.20 24.15
N PRO A 587 -31.57 -29.84 24.40
CA PRO A 587 -31.94 -28.48 24.74
C PRO A 587 -31.11 -27.96 25.91
N GLY A 588 -30.41 -26.83 25.70
CA GLY A 588 -29.53 -26.20 26.69
C GLY A 588 -28.11 -26.74 26.73
N GLN A 589 -27.67 -27.40 25.70
CA GLN A 589 -26.26 -27.78 25.48
C GLN A 589 -25.79 -27.16 24.17
N ASP A 590 -24.67 -26.51 24.20
CA ASP A 590 -23.97 -26.05 23.01
C ASP A 590 -22.85 -27.06 22.66
N VAL A 591 -22.70 -27.38 21.39
CA VAL A 591 -21.77 -28.42 20.93
C VAL A 591 -20.78 -27.78 19.95
N GLU A 592 -19.55 -27.70 20.39
CA GLU A 592 -18.46 -27.22 19.55
C GLU A 592 -17.69 -28.43 18.99
N CYS A 593 -17.59 -28.53 17.69
CA CYS A 593 -16.82 -29.55 16.98
C CYS A 593 -15.72 -28.93 16.18
N GLN A 594 -14.57 -29.55 16.23
CA GLN A 594 -13.40 -29.09 15.50
C GLN A 594 -12.72 -30.25 14.79
N TRP A 595 -12.48 -30.08 13.49
CA TRP A 595 -11.69 -31.01 12.72
C TRP A 595 -10.25 -30.48 12.56
N THR A 596 -9.28 -31.34 12.83
CA THR A 596 -7.86 -31.02 12.68
C THR A 596 -7.12 -32.17 11.99
N ALA A 597 -6.32 -31.85 10.97
CA ALA A 597 -5.41 -32.83 10.39
C ALA A 597 -4.24 -33.06 11.35
N THR A 598 -4.11 -34.29 11.90
CA THR A 598 -3.05 -34.60 12.84
C THR A 598 -1.78 -35.02 12.11
N ARG A 599 -0.64 -34.51 12.53
CA ARG A 599 0.66 -34.96 12.06
C ARG A 599 1.13 -36.16 12.88
N PRO A 600 1.67 -37.21 12.25
CA PRO A 600 2.39 -38.27 12.98
C PRO A 600 3.48 -37.67 13.88
N ASP A 601 3.74 -38.25 15.06
CA ASP A 601 4.73 -37.73 16.02
C ASP A 601 6.11 -37.47 15.40
N GLU A 602 6.53 -38.29 14.46
CA GLU A 602 7.78 -38.15 13.71
C GLU A 602 7.81 -36.96 12.77
N ASN A 603 6.64 -36.50 12.35
CA ASN A 603 6.46 -35.35 11.40
C ASN A 603 6.08 -34.06 12.14
N ARG A 604 5.89 -34.13 13.45
CA ARG A 604 5.51 -32.94 14.25
C ARG A 604 6.66 -31.96 14.36
N CYS A 605 6.33 -30.67 14.28
CA CYS A 605 7.32 -29.60 14.42
C CYS A 605 7.82 -29.55 15.88
N PRO A 606 9.15 -29.59 16.14
CA PRO A 606 9.71 -29.49 17.48
C PRO A 606 9.42 -28.18 18.24
N TYR A 607 8.93 -27.17 17.58
CA TYR A 607 8.54 -25.89 18.21
C TYR A 607 7.46 -26.10 19.28
N TRP A 608 6.48 -26.95 19.01
CA TRP A 608 5.36 -27.23 19.92
C TRP A 608 5.75 -27.91 21.23
N ASP A 609 6.87 -28.60 21.24
CA ASP A 609 7.42 -29.24 22.44
C ASP A 609 8.49 -28.40 23.12
N ALA A 610 8.80 -27.19 22.57
CA ALA A 610 9.86 -26.34 23.08
C ALA A 610 9.39 -25.46 24.25
N ASP A 611 10.33 -25.11 25.12
CA ASP A 611 10.09 -24.10 26.16
C ASP A 611 10.04 -22.70 25.53
N THR A 612 8.88 -22.06 25.54
CA THR A 612 8.63 -20.70 25.04
C THR A 612 8.34 -19.69 26.16
N SER A 613 8.63 -20.06 27.40
CA SER A 613 8.31 -19.25 28.59
C SER A 613 9.10 -17.94 28.71
N THR A 614 10.15 -17.76 27.92
CA THR A 614 10.93 -16.52 27.88
C THR A 614 11.25 -16.13 26.43
N ASP A 615 11.36 -14.85 26.15
CA ASP A 615 11.72 -14.31 24.82
C ASP A 615 12.98 -14.94 24.21
N GLU A 616 13.96 -15.27 25.06
CA GLU A 616 15.23 -15.90 24.61
C GLU A 616 15.03 -17.36 24.24
N ALA A 617 14.22 -18.08 25.02
CA ALA A 617 13.88 -19.46 24.75
C ALA A 617 12.97 -19.59 23.53
N GLU A 618 11.96 -18.74 23.41
CA GLU A 618 11.09 -18.66 22.26
C GLU A 618 11.87 -18.36 20.97
N ARG A 619 12.75 -17.34 20.97
CA ARG A 619 13.61 -17.07 19.81
C ARG A 619 14.50 -18.25 19.45
N ALA A 620 15.01 -18.96 20.43
CA ALA A 620 15.81 -20.16 20.18
C ALA A 620 14.97 -21.31 19.57
N ALA A 621 13.73 -21.49 20.05
CA ALA A 621 12.79 -22.45 19.51
C ALA A 621 12.41 -22.11 18.06
N VAL A 622 12.08 -20.85 17.76
CA VAL A 622 11.79 -20.37 16.39
C VAL A 622 13.01 -20.53 15.47
N GLU A 623 14.22 -20.23 15.94
CA GLU A 623 15.44 -20.41 15.15
C GLU A 623 15.74 -21.90 14.89
N ALA A 624 15.40 -22.79 15.81
CA ALA A 624 15.51 -24.23 15.62
C ALA A 624 14.44 -24.73 14.62
N ALA A 625 13.18 -24.30 14.80
CA ALA A 625 12.07 -24.63 13.93
C ALA A 625 12.34 -24.24 12.47
N ARG A 626 12.88 -23.04 12.24
CA ARG A 626 13.22 -22.57 10.89
C ARG A 626 14.28 -23.40 10.15
N LYS A 627 15.01 -24.24 10.84
CA LYS A 627 16.01 -25.16 10.27
C LYS A 627 15.47 -26.58 10.07
N ASP A 628 14.27 -26.84 10.56
CA ASP A 628 13.62 -28.14 10.47
C ASP A 628 12.54 -28.09 9.39
N GLU A 629 12.67 -28.93 8.38
CA GLU A 629 11.74 -28.96 7.25
C GLU A 629 10.31 -29.35 7.69
N ARG A 630 10.13 -29.95 8.86
CA ARG A 630 8.82 -30.31 9.42
C ARG A 630 8.05 -29.10 9.94
N CYS A 631 8.76 -28.02 10.23
CA CYS A 631 8.20 -26.74 10.62
C CYS A 631 7.98 -25.84 9.39
N ASP A 632 7.50 -26.40 8.28
CA ASP A 632 7.26 -25.64 7.07
C ASP A 632 6.26 -24.50 7.30
N GLU A 633 6.48 -23.39 6.62
CA GLU A 633 6.07 -22.03 6.99
C GLU A 633 4.57 -21.81 7.08
N THR A 634 3.77 -22.75 6.66
CA THR A 634 2.41 -22.42 6.25
C THR A 634 1.31 -23.26 6.80
N VAL A 635 1.66 -24.35 7.46
CA VAL A 635 0.67 -25.12 8.15
C VAL A 635 0.97 -24.97 9.64
N ALA A 636 0.45 -23.91 10.23
CA ALA A 636 0.32 -23.91 11.66
C ALA A 636 -0.52 -25.14 12.03
N GLU A 637 -0.08 -25.93 13.00
CA GLU A 637 -0.97 -26.79 13.76
C GLU A 637 -1.90 -25.85 14.56
N THR A 638 -2.58 -24.95 13.89
CA THR A 638 -3.47 -23.95 14.45
C THR A 638 -4.89 -24.45 14.21
N TRP A 639 -5.63 -24.33 15.19
CA TRP A 639 -7.06 -24.33 15.40
C TRP A 639 -7.83 -23.99 14.10
N ASN A 640 -8.01 -24.99 13.22
CA ASN A 640 -8.78 -24.79 12.01
C ASN A 640 -10.21 -25.19 12.33
N TYR A 641 -11.05 -24.17 12.58
CA TYR A 641 -12.48 -24.34 12.50
C TYR A 641 -12.81 -24.52 11.03
N VAL A 642 -13.05 -25.75 10.62
CA VAL A 642 -13.47 -26.03 9.26
C VAL A 642 -15.00 -26.04 9.25
N ASP A 643 -15.60 -24.92 8.86
CA ASP A 643 -17.06 -24.79 8.77
C ASP A 643 -17.57 -25.18 7.38
N GLU A 644 -16.71 -25.16 6.37
CA GLU A 644 -17.04 -25.48 4.99
C GLU A 644 -15.88 -26.21 4.32
N VAL A 645 -16.19 -27.24 3.53
CA VAL A 645 -15.22 -27.95 2.69
C VAL A 645 -15.73 -28.03 1.24
N VAL A 646 -14.82 -27.96 0.29
CA VAL A 646 -15.15 -28.25 -1.11
C VAL A 646 -15.07 -29.75 -1.35
N GLY A 647 -16.20 -30.33 -1.70
CA GLY A 647 -16.33 -31.78 -1.93
C GLY A 647 -16.51 -32.10 -3.41
N SER A 648 -15.43 -32.38 -4.14
CA SER A 648 -15.52 -32.64 -5.56
C SER A 648 -14.54 -33.66 -6.08
N THR A 649 -14.98 -34.45 -7.09
CA THR A 649 -14.10 -35.32 -7.91
C THR A 649 -14.04 -34.82 -9.37
N ASP A 650 -14.65 -33.68 -9.67
CA ASP A 650 -14.65 -33.10 -11.02
C ASP A 650 -13.25 -32.60 -11.40
N PRO A 651 -12.68 -33.05 -12.53
CA PRO A 651 -11.34 -32.64 -12.94
C PRO A 651 -11.16 -31.12 -13.08
N ALA A 652 -12.18 -30.37 -13.51
CA ALA A 652 -12.09 -28.94 -13.68
C ALA A 652 -12.00 -28.22 -12.32
N VAL A 653 -12.81 -28.66 -11.32
CA VAL A 653 -12.78 -28.14 -9.95
C VAL A 653 -11.45 -28.48 -9.29
N VAL A 654 -10.99 -29.72 -9.39
CA VAL A 654 -9.71 -30.16 -8.81
C VAL A 654 -8.54 -29.38 -9.43
N ALA A 655 -8.52 -29.22 -10.76
CA ALA A 655 -7.47 -28.46 -11.44
C ALA A 655 -7.50 -26.98 -11.02
N ALA A 656 -8.67 -26.36 -10.89
CA ALA A 656 -8.80 -24.96 -10.49
C ALA A 656 -8.26 -24.69 -9.08
N HIS A 657 -8.49 -25.62 -8.12
CA HIS A 657 -8.05 -25.47 -6.73
C HIS A 657 -6.59 -25.91 -6.49
N THR A 658 -6.01 -26.69 -7.39
CA THR A 658 -4.68 -27.30 -7.18
C THR A 658 -3.64 -26.93 -8.23
N ASP A 659 -4.04 -26.35 -9.36
CA ASP A 659 -3.20 -26.10 -10.57
C ASP A 659 -2.46 -27.36 -11.09
N LEU A 660 -3.00 -28.53 -10.75
CA LEU A 660 -2.45 -29.79 -11.21
C LEU A 660 -2.87 -30.08 -12.65
N GLU A 661 -1.96 -30.66 -13.42
CA GLU A 661 -2.18 -31.05 -14.79
C GLU A 661 -1.71 -32.49 -15.08
N GLY A 662 -2.28 -33.12 -16.09
CA GLY A 662 -1.84 -34.41 -16.62
C GLY A 662 -1.87 -35.54 -15.58
N GLU A 663 -0.76 -36.32 -15.46
CA GLU A 663 -0.69 -37.48 -14.58
C GLU A 663 -0.83 -37.13 -13.07
N ASP A 664 -0.50 -35.90 -12.67
CA ASP A 664 -0.63 -35.47 -11.27
C ASP A 664 -2.10 -35.18 -10.94
N LEU A 665 -2.83 -34.56 -11.85
CA LEU A 665 -4.28 -34.38 -11.73
C LEU A 665 -5.01 -35.71 -11.70
N ASP A 666 -4.65 -36.65 -12.61
CA ASP A 666 -5.24 -38.00 -12.63
C ASP A 666 -5.03 -38.73 -11.29
N ARG A 667 -3.88 -38.57 -10.65
CA ARG A 667 -3.60 -39.15 -9.34
C ARG A 667 -4.41 -38.51 -8.22
N ALA A 668 -4.55 -37.17 -8.25
CA ALA A 668 -5.36 -36.46 -7.28
C ALA A 668 -6.84 -36.88 -7.37
N ILE A 669 -7.39 -36.98 -8.57
CA ILE A 669 -8.76 -37.48 -8.79
C ILE A 669 -8.91 -38.91 -8.30
N ALA A 670 -7.97 -39.78 -8.58
CA ALA A 670 -8.03 -41.17 -8.09
C ALA A 670 -8.04 -41.27 -6.56
N VAL A 671 -7.36 -40.38 -5.85
CA VAL A 671 -7.41 -40.31 -4.39
C VAL A 671 -8.78 -39.85 -3.91
N LEU A 672 -9.36 -38.84 -4.55
CA LEU A 672 -10.71 -38.37 -4.22
C LEU A 672 -11.79 -39.42 -4.53
N GLU A 673 -11.71 -40.10 -5.69
CA GLU A 673 -12.61 -41.20 -6.04
C GLU A 673 -12.49 -42.42 -5.07
N ALA A 674 -11.37 -42.54 -4.37
CA ALA A 674 -11.19 -43.53 -3.32
C ALA A 674 -11.75 -43.08 -1.96
N GLY A 675 -12.48 -41.97 -1.89
CA GLY A 675 -13.04 -41.44 -0.65
C GLY A 675 -12.02 -40.66 0.17
N GLY A 676 -11.04 -40.04 -0.50
CA GLY A 676 -9.92 -39.37 0.14
C GLY A 676 -10.01 -37.83 0.11
N LEU A 677 -8.88 -37.19 0.41
CA LEU A 677 -8.73 -35.75 0.46
C LEU A 677 -7.39 -35.29 -0.12
N LEU A 678 -7.35 -34.03 -0.53
CA LEU A 678 -6.12 -33.32 -0.89
C LEU A 678 -5.79 -32.30 0.20
N THR A 679 -4.52 -32.22 0.57
CA THR A 679 -4.04 -31.31 1.62
C THR A 679 -2.77 -30.58 1.18
N ALA A 680 -2.60 -29.34 1.62
CA ALA A 680 -1.33 -28.63 1.46
C ALA A 680 -0.24 -29.13 2.44
N ASP A 681 -0.65 -29.82 3.53
CA ASP A 681 0.30 -30.32 4.54
C ASP A 681 0.85 -31.71 4.20
N LYS A 682 2.00 -31.74 3.54
CA LYS A 682 2.72 -33.02 3.25
C LYS A 682 3.14 -33.77 4.51
N TRP A 683 3.27 -33.09 5.66
CA TRP A 683 3.69 -33.68 6.93
C TRP A 683 2.54 -34.34 7.69
N ALA A 684 1.30 -34.06 7.33
CA ALA A 684 0.13 -34.77 7.83
C ALA A 684 0.00 -36.19 7.24
N LEU A 685 0.67 -36.46 6.11
CA LEU A 685 0.65 -37.78 5.48
C LEU A 685 1.39 -38.82 6.32
N THR A 686 0.73 -39.96 6.52
CA THR A 686 1.35 -41.16 7.07
C THR A 686 2.18 -41.90 6.01
N ASP A 687 3.00 -42.84 6.41
CA ASP A 687 3.74 -43.75 5.50
C ASP A 687 2.79 -44.59 4.58
N ALA A 688 1.53 -44.73 4.98
CA ALA A 688 0.51 -45.45 4.22
C ALA A 688 -0.15 -44.56 3.11
N GLY A 689 0.17 -43.26 3.04
CA GLY A 689 -0.50 -42.33 2.13
C GLY A 689 -1.91 -41.97 2.60
N THR A 690 -2.11 -41.89 3.90
CA THR A 690 -3.38 -41.49 4.54
C THR A 690 -3.14 -40.27 5.41
N VAL A 691 -4.20 -39.51 5.72
CA VAL A 691 -4.23 -38.47 6.75
C VAL A 691 -5.17 -38.91 7.85
N VAL A 692 -4.76 -38.65 9.08
CA VAL A 692 -5.61 -38.86 10.26
C VAL A 692 -6.22 -37.53 10.65
N LEU A 693 -7.53 -37.42 10.51
CA LEU A 693 -8.31 -36.28 10.97
C LEU A 693 -8.77 -36.57 12.41
N GLN A 694 -8.53 -35.65 13.32
CA GLN A 694 -9.05 -35.64 14.67
C GLN A 694 -10.26 -34.73 14.74
N GLN A 695 -11.40 -35.25 15.14
CA GLN A 695 -12.55 -34.47 15.54
C GLN A 695 -12.53 -34.34 17.05
N SER A 696 -12.49 -33.11 17.52
CA SER A 696 -12.59 -32.79 18.95
C SER A 696 -13.98 -32.21 19.21
N ILE A 697 -14.76 -32.89 20.04
CA ILE A 697 -16.12 -32.52 20.38
C ILE A 697 -16.15 -32.01 21.81
N THR A 698 -16.45 -30.76 22.01
CA THR A 698 -16.63 -30.12 23.30
C THR A 698 -18.11 -29.82 23.51
N ILE A 699 -18.70 -30.32 24.55
CA ILE A 699 -20.10 -30.05 24.89
C ILE A 699 -20.10 -29.09 26.08
N TRP A 700 -20.78 -27.97 25.91
CA TRP A 700 -20.96 -26.95 26.92
C TRP A 700 -22.35 -27.15 27.59
N ASP A 701 -22.46 -27.07 28.89
CA ASP A 701 -23.70 -27.14 29.58
C ASP A 701 -24.33 -25.74 29.78
N GLU A 702 -25.59 -25.69 30.24
CA GLU A 702 -26.31 -24.45 30.53
C GLU A 702 -25.60 -23.52 31.55
N ASN A 703 -24.55 -23.97 32.20
CA ASN A 703 -23.78 -23.17 33.16
C ASN A 703 -22.37 -22.83 32.62
N GLY A 704 -22.15 -23.00 31.33
CA GLY A 704 -20.87 -22.69 30.68
C GLY A 704 -19.74 -23.63 31.07
N SER A 705 -20.04 -24.80 31.64
CA SER A 705 -19.02 -25.82 31.97
C SER A 705 -18.84 -26.73 30.77
N SER A 706 -17.62 -26.77 30.21
CA SER A 706 -17.31 -27.70 29.15
C SER A 706 -17.05 -29.09 29.65
N THR A 707 -17.40 -30.10 28.85
CA THR A 707 -16.91 -31.47 29.05
C THR A 707 -15.43 -31.53 28.61
N GLU A 708 -14.70 -32.55 29.16
CA GLU A 708 -13.41 -32.88 28.52
C GLU A 708 -13.67 -33.22 27.04
N PRO A 709 -12.89 -32.64 26.07
CA PRO A 709 -13.08 -32.93 24.67
C PRO A 709 -13.12 -34.43 24.38
N GLN A 710 -14.09 -34.86 23.58
CA GLN A 710 -14.19 -36.20 23.09
C GLN A 710 -13.55 -36.26 21.71
N ASP A 711 -12.40 -36.89 21.63
CA ASP A 711 -11.68 -37.02 20.38
C ASP A 711 -12.13 -38.26 19.62
N THR A 712 -12.51 -38.08 18.38
CA THR A 712 -12.69 -39.17 17.41
C THR A 712 -11.69 -39.03 16.28
N PHE A 713 -11.33 -40.15 15.66
CA PHE A 713 -10.30 -40.12 14.60
C PHE A 713 -10.86 -40.78 13.35
N LEU A 714 -10.65 -40.10 12.22
CA LEU A 714 -10.99 -40.58 10.89
C LEU A 714 -9.73 -40.67 10.04
N GLU A 715 -9.43 -41.82 9.49
CA GLU A 715 -8.27 -42.04 8.63
C GLU A 715 -8.76 -42.12 7.17
N LEU A 716 -8.27 -41.22 6.31
CA LEU A 716 -8.67 -41.10 4.89
C LEU A 716 -7.46 -41.23 3.98
N PRO A 717 -7.61 -41.80 2.77
CA PRO A 717 -6.61 -41.70 1.71
C PRO A 717 -6.31 -40.27 1.43
N ALA A 718 -5.04 -39.89 1.22
CA ALA A 718 -4.72 -38.49 1.00
C ALA A 718 -3.53 -38.32 0.04
N MET A 719 -3.50 -37.16 -0.59
CA MET A 719 -2.38 -36.70 -1.41
C MET A 719 -2.03 -35.27 -1.01
N ALA A 720 -0.73 -35.00 -0.82
CA ALA A 720 -0.25 -33.65 -0.63
C ALA A 720 -0.11 -32.96 -2.00
N VAL A 721 -0.59 -31.72 -2.05
CA VAL A 721 -0.44 -30.80 -3.19
C VAL A 721 0.50 -29.67 -2.80
N GLU A 722 1.19 -29.07 -3.79
CA GLU A 722 2.07 -27.96 -3.48
C GLU A 722 1.29 -26.74 -2.98
N LYS A 723 1.90 -26.06 -2.03
CA LYS A 723 1.38 -24.87 -1.39
C LYS A 723 1.11 -23.74 -2.39
N GLY A 724 0.05 -22.99 -2.16
CA GLY A 724 -0.32 -21.77 -2.90
C GLY A 724 -1.60 -21.89 -3.71
N GLN A 725 -2.24 -23.07 -3.67
CA GLN A 725 -3.43 -23.38 -4.46
C GLN A 725 -4.57 -24.00 -3.65
N LEU A 726 -4.25 -24.68 -2.56
CA LEU A 726 -5.19 -24.96 -1.49
C LEU A 726 -4.86 -24.01 -0.34
N GLY A 727 -5.79 -23.16 0.07
CA GLY A 727 -5.66 -22.38 1.29
C GLY A 727 -5.31 -23.29 2.47
N LEU A 728 -4.65 -22.76 3.47
CA LEU A 728 -4.18 -23.55 4.65
C LEU A 728 -5.33 -24.21 5.39
N ASP A 729 -6.49 -23.58 5.37
CA ASP A 729 -7.70 -23.96 6.05
C ASP A 729 -8.64 -24.77 5.14
N GLN A 730 -8.29 -24.93 3.86
CA GLN A 730 -9.13 -25.61 2.90
C GLN A 730 -8.58 -26.99 2.53
N MET A 731 -9.36 -27.98 2.83
CA MET A 731 -9.19 -29.32 2.31
C MET A 731 -10.13 -29.49 1.12
N LEU A 732 -9.59 -29.97 0.00
CA LEU A 732 -10.43 -30.50 -1.05
C LEU A 732 -10.70 -31.97 -0.74
N VAL A 733 -11.93 -32.30 -0.49
CA VAL A 733 -12.32 -33.64 -0.06
C VAL A 733 -13.20 -34.34 -1.12
N SER A 734 -13.32 -35.63 -1.07
CA SER A 734 -14.37 -36.31 -1.80
C SER A 734 -15.73 -36.06 -1.16
N PRO A 735 -16.84 -36.16 -1.91
CA PRO A 735 -18.19 -36.12 -1.33
C PRO A 735 -18.39 -37.13 -0.20
N GLU A 736 -17.86 -38.33 -0.35
CA GLU A 736 -17.94 -39.39 0.66
C GLU A 736 -17.14 -39.04 1.90
N ALA A 737 -16.00 -38.35 1.76
CA ALA A 737 -15.19 -37.92 2.90
C ALA A 737 -15.91 -36.79 3.64
N ALA A 738 -16.50 -35.81 2.94
CA ALA A 738 -17.29 -34.74 3.55
C ALA A 738 -18.44 -35.29 4.39
N GLU A 739 -19.22 -36.24 3.84
CA GLU A 739 -20.30 -36.89 4.57
C GLU A 739 -19.77 -37.69 5.78
N ALA A 740 -18.62 -38.35 5.64
CA ALA A 740 -18.00 -39.10 6.75
C ALA A 740 -17.48 -38.16 7.87
N MET A 741 -17.15 -36.92 7.55
CA MET A 741 -16.81 -35.86 8.51
C MET A 741 -18.05 -35.22 9.14
N GLY A 742 -19.25 -35.51 8.66
CA GLY A 742 -20.51 -34.95 9.15
C GLY A 742 -20.91 -33.63 8.49
N PHE A 743 -20.30 -33.30 7.36
CA PHE A 743 -20.71 -32.15 6.56
C PHE A 743 -21.84 -32.54 5.60
N GLU A 744 -22.77 -31.63 5.38
CA GLU A 744 -23.86 -31.79 4.43
C GLU A 744 -23.68 -30.83 3.25
N LEU A 745 -24.18 -31.22 2.08
CA LEU A 745 -24.15 -30.36 0.90
C LEU A 745 -24.89 -29.06 1.20
N SER A 746 -24.24 -27.92 0.99
CA SER A 746 -24.85 -26.62 1.21
C SER A 746 -26.09 -26.44 0.34
N LEU A 747 -27.21 -26.18 0.98
CA LEU A 747 -28.47 -25.84 0.32
C LEU A 747 -28.73 -24.35 0.27
N GLY A 748 -27.94 -23.56 0.99
CA GLY A 748 -28.06 -22.10 1.08
C GLY A 748 -27.33 -21.36 -0.03
N SER A 749 -26.31 -21.96 -0.63
CA SER A 749 -25.53 -21.33 -1.71
C SER A 749 -24.99 -22.36 -2.69
N GLN A 750 -24.81 -21.94 -3.93
CA GLN A 750 -24.09 -22.71 -4.95
C GLN A 750 -23.08 -21.84 -5.68
N GLN A 751 -21.89 -22.38 -5.89
CA GLN A 751 -20.82 -21.71 -6.62
C GLN A 751 -20.50 -22.48 -7.90
N TYR A 752 -20.24 -21.74 -8.96
CA TYR A 752 -19.86 -22.29 -10.26
C TYR A 752 -18.54 -21.64 -10.73
N LEU A 753 -17.63 -22.49 -11.23
CA LEU A 753 -16.47 -22.03 -11.97
C LEU A 753 -16.92 -21.67 -13.40
N VAL A 754 -16.63 -20.45 -13.83
CA VAL A 754 -16.95 -19.96 -15.18
C VAL A 754 -15.70 -20.06 -16.06
N THR A 755 -15.72 -20.92 -17.05
CA THR A 755 -14.58 -21.13 -17.95
C THR A 755 -14.95 -20.72 -19.38
N PRO A 756 -14.52 -19.52 -19.85
CA PRO A 756 -14.77 -19.09 -21.22
C PRO A 756 -13.80 -19.75 -22.20
N GLU A 757 -14.22 -20.03 -23.46
CA GLU A 757 -13.33 -20.56 -24.50
C GLU A 757 -12.21 -19.59 -24.92
N THR A 758 -12.43 -18.28 -24.76
CA THR A 758 -11.49 -17.22 -25.13
C THR A 758 -11.30 -16.27 -23.97
N GLU A 759 -10.06 -15.76 -23.81
CA GLU A 759 -9.76 -14.77 -22.79
C GLU A 759 -10.62 -13.51 -22.98
N PRO A 760 -11.45 -13.12 -21.98
CA PRO A 760 -12.37 -12.00 -22.14
C PRO A 760 -11.65 -10.65 -22.04
N GLU A 761 -12.29 -9.60 -22.60
CA GLU A 761 -11.79 -8.24 -22.43
C GLU A 761 -12.19 -7.70 -21.02
N ALA A 762 -11.35 -6.84 -20.44
CA ALA A 762 -11.60 -6.29 -19.09
C ALA A 762 -12.94 -5.51 -19.01
N GLU A 763 -13.32 -4.83 -20.10
CA GLU A 763 -14.58 -4.09 -20.21
C GLU A 763 -15.80 -5.03 -20.13
N ASP A 764 -15.72 -6.23 -20.70
CA ASP A 764 -16.78 -7.23 -20.63
C ASP A 764 -16.90 -7.82 -19.21
N LEU A 765 -15.78 -8.00 -18.52
CA LEU A 765 -15.76 -8.49 -17.12
C LEU A 765 -16.36 -7.46 -16.15
N GLU A 766 -16.00 -6.19 -16.29
CA GLU A 766 -16.56 -5.11 -15.49
C GLU A 766 -18.07 -4.98 -15.70
N ALA A 767 -18.51 -5.06 -16.96
CA ALA A 767 -19.93 -5.00 -17.30
C ALA A 767 -20.71 -6.21 -16.75
N LEU A 768 -20.15 -7.42 -16.82
CA LEU A 768 -20.76 -8.62 -16.23
C LEU A 768 -20.86 -8.56 -14.73
N THR A 769 -19.80 -8.07 -14.07
CA THR A 769 -19.83 -7.90 -12.61
C THR A 769 -20.93 -6.91 -12.21
N ALA A 770 -21.12 -5.84 -12.98
CA ALA A 770 -22.19 -4.89 -12.74
C ALA A 770 -23.59 -5.49 -13.05
N ASP A 771 -23.70 -6.24 -14.15
CA ASP A 771 -24.99 -6.78 -14.61
C ASP A 771 -25.49 -7.97 -13.77
N LEU A 772 -24.59 -8.78 -13.19
CA LEU A 772 -24.91 -10.05 -12.50
C LEU A 772 -24.88 -9.99 -10.99
N ASN A 773 -24.28 -8.94 -10.38
CA ASN A 773 -24.31 -8.82 -8.93
C ASN A 773 -25.65 -8.27 -8.48
N ARG A 774 -26.66 -9.14 -8.49
CA ARG A 774 -28.05 -8.78 -8.23
C ARG A 774 -28.87 -9.95 -7.71
N GLU A 775 -29.99 -9.66 -7.13
CA GLU A 775 -31.07 -10.62 -6.84
C GLU A 775 -31.82 -11.02 -8.13
N THR A 776 -32.34 -12.24 -8.17
CA THR A 776 -33.17 -12.67 -9.27
C THR A 776 -34.51 -11.92 -9.28
N PRO A 777 -35.13 -11.72 -10.44
CA PRO A 777 -36.40 -10.98 -10.53
C PRO A 777 -37.56 -11.57 -9.66
N GLU A 778 -37.47 -12.82 -9.27
CA GLU A 778 -38.41 -13.48 -8.37
C GLU A 778 -38.08 -13.33 -6.88
N GLY A 779 -36.92 -12.67 -6.54
CA GLY A 779 -36.50 -12.46 -5.16
C GLY A 779 -36.08 -13.72 -4.43
N GLU A 780 -35.75 -14.79 -5.16
CA GLU A 780 -35.46 -16.10 -4.57
C GLU A 780 -33.94 -16.29 -4.31
N ALA A 781 -33.08 -15.65 -5.12
CA ALA A 781 -31.64 -15.85 -5.05
C ALA A 781 -30.84 -14.58 -5.35
N TRP A 782 -29.70 -14.44 -4.66
CA TRP A 782 -28.65 -13.50 -4.97
C TRP A 782 -27.64 -14.12 -5.93
N VAL A 783 -27.38 -13.44 -7.03
CA VAL A 783 -26.37 -13.85 -7.99
C VAL A 783 -25.18 -12.90 -7.89
N THR A 784 -23.99 -13.45 -7.77
CA THR A 784 -22.74 -12.69 -7.70
C THR A 784 -21.73 -13.26 -8.69
N PHE A 785 -21.30 -12.46 -9.66
CA PHE A 785 -20.19 -12.80 -10.55
C PHE A 785 -18.92 -12.12 -10.04
N THR A 786 -17.89 -12.91 -9.80
CA THR A 786 -16.63 -12.42 -9.25
C THR A 786 -15.47 -12.89 -10.12
N VAL A 787 -14.56 -11.96 -10.42
CA VAL A 787 -13.23 -12.28 -10.96
C VAL A 787 -12.24 -12.22 -9.81
N VAL A 788 -11.57 -13.32 -9.55
CA VAL A 788 -10.60 -13.41 -8.46
C VAL A 788 -9.43 -12.48 -8.75
N ASP A 789 -9.32 -11.40 -7.98
CA ASP A 789 -8.22 -10.43 -8.06
C ASP A 789 -7.68 -10.14 -6.66
N TYR A 790 -6.50 -10.67 -6.37
CA TYR A 790 -5.80 -10.45 -5.09
C TYR A 790 -4.93 -9.19 -5.12
N THR A 791 -4.90 -8.46 -6.25
CA THR A 791 -4.05 -7.27 -6.40
C THR A 791 -4.71 -6.05 -5.77
N ASP A 792 -3.98 -5.35 -4.90
CA ASP A 792 -4.38 -4.03 -4.43
C ASP A 792 -4.18 -2.98 -5.55
N PRO A 793 -5.27 -2.44 -6.14
CA PRO A 793 -5.16 -1.45 -7.21
C PRO A 793 -4.39 -0.20 -6.76
N PHE A 794 -4.53 0.22 -5.51
CA PHE A 794 -3.85 1.40 -4.97
C PHE A 794 -2.34 1.25 -5.01
N MET A 795 -1.81 0.12 -4.55
CA MET A 795 -0.36 -0.15 -4.59
C MET A 795 0.18 -0.19 -6.02
N ARG A 796 -0.58 -0.76 -6.95
CA ARG A 796 -0.23 -0.77 -8.38
C ARG A 796 -0.13 0.65 -8.95
N TYR A 797 -1.12 1.51 -8.69
CA TYR A 797 -1.08 2.91 -9.11
C TYR A 797 0.05 3.69 -8.45
N LEU A 798 0.35 3.41 -7.18
CA LEU A 798 1.44 4.03 -6.45
C LEU A 798 2.81 3.69 -7.09
N VAL A 799 3.06 2.45 -7.45
CA VAL A 799 4.28 2.02 -8.16
C VAL A 799 4.42 2.75 -9.51
N ILE A 800 3.33 2.85 -10.28
CA ILE A 800 3.31 3.58 -11.56
C ILE A 800 3.62 5.06 -11.35
N ALA A 801 2.98 5.70 -10.38
CA ALA A 801 3.15 7.11 -10.09
C ALA A 801 4.59 7.44 -9.64
N VAL A 802 5.15 6.64 -8.74
CA VAL A 802 6.54 6.83 -8.26
C VAL A 802 7.55 6.55 -9.37
N THR A 803 7.35 5.51 -10.18
CA THR A 803 8.20 5.23 -11.35
C THR A 803 8.14 6.37 -12.36
N GLY A 804 6.96 6.89 -12.65
CA GLY A 804 6.75 8.05 -13.53
C GLY A 804 7.44 9.30 -13.00
N LEU A 805 7.30 9.60 -11.72
CA LEU A 805 7.97 10.72 -11.05
C LEU A 805 9.49 10.58 -11.10
N CYS A 806 10.02 9.39 -10.77
CA CYS A 806 11.44 9.08 -10.86
C CYS A 806 11.97 9.30 -12.29
N ALA A 807 11.28 8.80 -13.31
CA ALA A 807 11.64 8.98 -14.71
C ALA A 807 11.64 10.46 -15.10
N LEU A 808 10.64 11.22 -14.68
CA LEU A 808 10.51 12.65 -14.96
C LEU A 808 11.66 13.45 -14.31
N VAL A 809 11.98 13.17 -13.04
CA VAL A 809 13.09 13.82 -12.33
C VAL A 809 14.44 13.43 -12.96
N ALA A 810 14.63 12.17 -13.34
CA ALA A 810 15.83 11.71 -14.02
C ALA A 810 16.01 12.37 -15.40
N LEU A 811 14.93 12.53 -16.17
CA LEU A 811 14.93 13.28 -17.43
C LEU A 811 15.28 14.75 -17.22
N GLY A 812 14.70 15.39 -16.22
CA GLY A 812 15.01 16.76 -15.82
C GLY A 812 16.47 16.94 -15.44
N ALA A 813 17.00 16.04 -14.58
CA ALA A 813 18.41 16.02 -14.18
C ALA A 813 19.34 15.86 -15.39
N THR A 814 19.00 14.93 -16.29
CA THR A 814 19.77 14.69 -17.53
C THR A 814 19.74 15.89 -18.46
N ALA A 815 18.58 16.50 -18.68
CA ALA A 815 18.40 17.67 -19.54
C ALA A 815 19.19 18.88 -19.03
N VAL A 816 19.09 19.17 -17.72
CA VAL A 816 19.83 20.24 -17.06
C VAL A 816 21.34 20.01 -17.15
N SER A 817 21.79 18.80 -16.81
CA SER A 817 23.21 18.46 -16.82
C SER A 817 23.80 18.55 -18.23
N THR A 818 23.06 18.04 -19.25
CA THR A 818 23.46 18.13 -20.65
C THR A 818 23.47 19.59 -21.13
N GLY A 819 22.47 20.38 -20.79
CA GLY A 819 22.42 21.80 -21.11
C GLY A 819 23.62 22.59 -20.55
N LEU A 820 24.04 22.29 -19.31
CA LEU A 820 25.23 22.88 -18.70
C LEU A 820 26.51 22.46 -19.41
N ILE A 821 26.68 21.20 -19.78
CA ILE A 821 27.84 20.68 -20.49
C ILE A 821 27.94 21.29 -21.90
N VAL A 822 26.84 21.33 -22.64
CA VAL A 822 26.77 21.95 -23.97
C VAL A 822 27.10 23.45 -23.89
N ALA A 823 26.63 24.13 -22.87
CA ALA A 823 26.95 25.57 -22.65
C ALA A 823 28.43 25.77 -22.31
N GLU A 824 29.11 24.81 -21.65
CA GLU A 824 30.53 24.86 -21.36
C GLU A 824 31.39 24.57 -22.60
N GLN A 825 30.91 23.68 -23.48
CA GLN A 825 31.62 23.26 -24.70
C GLN A 825 31.38 24.18 -25.92
N ARG A 826 30.72 25.34 -25.77
CA ARG A 826 30.45 26.27 -26.90
C ARG A 826 31.69 26.61 -27.70
N ARG A 827 32.85 26.81 -27.05
CA ARG A 827 34.12 27.10 -27.74
C ARG A 827 34.62 25.90 -28.57
N GLU A 828 34.47 24.68 -28.06
CA GLU A 828 34.86 23.47 -28.77
C GLU A 828 33.91 23.17 -29.94
N MET A 829 32.63 23.48 -29.79
CA MET A 829 31.63 23.40 -30.87
C MET A 829 31.88 24.43 -31.98
N THR A 830 32.38 25.61 -31.65
CA THR A 830 32.79 26.60 -32.67
C THR A 830 34.01 26.13 -33.44
N THR A 831 35.02 25.49 -32.81
CA THR A 831 36.18 24.88 -33.48
C THR A 831 35.77 23.71 -34.39
N LEU A 832 34.84 22.86 -33.97
CA LEU A 832 34.27 21.78 -34.82
C LEU A 832 33.52 22.36 -36.02
N GLY A 833 32.81 23.46 -35.84
CA GLY A 833 32.14 24.19 -36.92
C GLY A 833 33.16 24.81 -37.88
N ALA A 834 34.27 25.37 -37.37
CA ALA A 834 35.32 25.97 -38.19
C ALA A 834 36.09 24.93 -39.02
N VAL A 835 36.20 23.67 -38.54
CA VAL A 835 36.81 22.54 -39.27
C VAL A 835 35.83 21.89 -40.28
N GLY A 836 34.57 22.41 -40.37
CA GLY A 836 33.60 21.95 -41.37
C GLY A 836 32.65 20.83 -40.91
N ALA A 837 32.51 20.58 -39.62
CA ALA A 837 31.58 19.59 -39.14
C ALA A 837 30.13 19.95 -39.45
N ALA A 838 29.40 19.06 -40.13
CA ALA A 838 28.00 19.25 -40.50
C ALA A 838 27.10 19.47 -39.26
N PRO A 839 26.04 20.33 -39.37
CA PRO A 839 25.12 20.56 -38.27
C PRO A 839 24.51 19.28 -37.69
N GLY A 840 24.24 18.29 -38.53
CA GLY A 840 23.70 17.00 -38.10
C GLY A 840 24.66 16.17 -37.24
N LEU A 841 25.95 16.25 -37.48
CA LEU A 841 26.95 15.56 -36.65
C LEU A 841 27.03 16.17 -35.24
N ARG A 842 26.91 17.47 -35.12
CA ARG A 842 26.90 18.18 -33.85
C ARG A 842 25.66 17.83 -32.99
N LYS A 843 24.48 17.74 -33.62
CA LYS A 843 23.26 17.28 -32.96
C LYS A 843 23.39 15.83 -32.48
N ARG A 844 23.85 14.92 -33.32
CA ARG A 844 24.12 13.51 -32.98
C ARG A 844 25.16 13.37 -31.86
N PHE A 845 26.18 14.22 -31.85
CA PHE A 845 27.16 14.22 -30.77
C PHE A 845 26.54 14.64 -29.42
N ALA A 846 25.74 15.72 -29.38
CA ALA A 846 25.03 16.14 -28.17
C ALA A 846 24.04 15.07 -27.70
N MET A 847 23.30 14.45 -28.62
CA MET A 847 22.41 13.32 -28.33
C MET A 847 23.14 12.19 -27.63
N TRP A 848 24.29 11.73 -28.21
CA TRP A 848 25.05 10.62 -27.62
C TRP A 848 25.73 11.00 -26.29
N GLN A 849 26.07 12.26 -26.07
CA GLN A 849 26.53 12.72 -24.75
C GLN A 849 25.41 12.55 -23.70
N THR A 850 24.19 12.90 -24.06
CA THR A 850 23.01 12.76 -23.19
C THR A 850 22.77 11.27 -22.89
N VAL A 851 22.81 10.41 -23.92
CA VAL A 851 22.68 8.94 -23.75
C VAL A 851 23.72 8.39 -22.78
N VAL A 852 24.99 8.80 -22.93
CA VAL A 852 26.06 8.35 -22.02
C VAL A 852 25.78 8.75 -20.56
N ILE A 853 25.35 9.99 -20.33
CA ILE A 853 25.04 10.47 -18.97
C ILE A 853 23.85 9.69 -18.40
N ALA A 854 22.76 9.58 -19.18
CA ALA A 854 21.56 8.87 -18.75
C ALA A 854 21.85 7.39 -18.47
N ALA A 855 22.45 6.66 -19.42
CA ALA A 855 22.71 5.23 -19.29
C ALA A 855 23.67 4.88 -18.14
N PHE A 856 24.73 5.67 -17.92
CA PHE A 856 25.58 5.47 -16.75
C PHE A 856 24.89 5.84 -15.45
N GLY A 857 24.08 6.91 -15.46
CA GLY A 857 23.33 7.34 -14.29
C GLY A 857 22.29 6.32 -13.88
N THR A 858 21.47 5.85 -14.83
CA THR A 858 20.45 4.84 -14.58
C THR A 858 21.05 3.50 -14.18
N GLY A 859 22.07 3.01 -14.89
CA GLY A 859 22.72 1.74 -14.57
C GLY A 859 23.38 1.72 -13.18
N LEU A 860 24.11 2.78 -12.82
CA LEU A 860 24.70 2.90 -11.47
C LEU A 860 23.65 3.18 -10.40
N GLY A 861 22.55 3.88 -10.74
CA GLY A 861 21.42 4.12 -9.87
C GLY A 861 20.73 2.82 -9.49
N ILE A 862 20.51 1.93 -10.44
CA ILE A 862 19.94 0.60 -10.18
C ILE A 862 20.84 -0.23 -9.26
N VAL A 863 22.17 -0.21 -9.47
CA VAL A 863 23.10 -0.90 -8.55
C VAL A 863 22.99 -0.32 -7.12
N ALA A 864 22.85 0.99 -7.00
CA ALA A 864 22.63 1.62 -5.71
C ALA A 864 21.26 1.28 -5.08
N ALA A 865 20.23 1.17 -5.92
CA ALA A 865 18.88 0.75 -5.52
C ALA A 865 18.89 -0.67 -4.92
N PHE A 866 19.56 -1.62 -5.58
CA PHE A 866 19.72 -2.98 -5.06
C PHE A 866 20.40 -3.01 -3.69
N ILE A 867 21.43 -2.18 -3.48
CA ILE A 867 22.10 -2.08 -2.15
C ILE A 867 21.13 -1.50 -1.11
N GLY A 868 20.39 -0.46 -1.48
CA GLY A 868 19.40 0.17 -0.59
C GLY A 868 18.26 -0.77 -0.22
N TYR A 869 17.67 -1.41 -1.25
CA TYR A 869 16.59 -2.37 -1.05
C TYR A 869 17.04 -3.58 -0.21
N ALA A 870 18.22 -4.13 -0.47
CA ALA A 870 18.74 -5.24 0.33
C ALA A 870 18.80 -4.91 1.85
N LEU A 871 19.18 -3.67 2.19
CA LEU A 871 19.23 -3.25 3.59
C LEU A 871 17.84 -3.05 4.20
N ILE A 872 16.93 -2.46 3.45
CA ILE A 872 15.53 -2.26 3.88
C ILE A 872 14.85 -3.62 4.05
N ARG A 873 14.97 -4.49 3.05
CA ARG A 873 14.42 -5.84 3.07
C ARG A 873 14.88 -6.65 4.30
N GLU A 874 16.19 -6.65 4.56
CA GLU A 874 16.72 -7.36 5.73
C GLU A 874 16.27 -6.74 7.07
N ALA A 875 16.09 -5.41 7.09
CA ALA A 875 15.54 -4.72 8.25
C ALA A 875 14.09 -5.10 8.53
N LEU A 876 13.26 -5.20 7.48
CA LEU A 876 11.86 -5.62 7.58
C LEU A 876 11.71 -7.11 7.93
N ASN A 877 12.53 -7.96 7.30
CA ASN A 877 12.47 -9.40 7.52
C ASN A 877 12.95 -9.82 8.90
N ARG A 878 13.76 -9.03 9.58
CA ARG A 878 14.34 -9.43 10.85
C ARG A 878 13.32 -9.68 11.97
N PRO A 879 12.35 -8.80 12.27
CA PRO A 879 11.32 -9.11 13.27
C PRO A 879 10.48 -10.32 12.83
N LEU A 880 10.11 -10.41 11.55
CA LEU A 880 9.32 -11.50 11.00
C LEU A 880 10.02 -12.87 11.10
N GLN A 881 11.35 -12.88 11.13
CA GLN A 881 12.12 -14.12 11.29
C GLN A 881 11.99 -14.79 12.67
N PHE A 882 11.48 -14.06 13.66
CA PHE A 882 11.33 -14.57 15.03
C PHE A 882 9.87 -14.79 15.42
N GLN A 883 8.97 -14.79 14.44
CA GLN A 883 7.56 -15.15 14.63
C GLN A 883 7.33 -16.62 14.25
N TYR A 884 6.44 -17.27 14.95
CA TYR A 884 5.88 -18.55 14.60
C TYR A 884 4.37 -18.52 14.89
N PRO A 885 3.50 -18.90 13.95
CA PRO A 885 3.81 -19.39 12.60
C PRO A 885 4.66 -18.40 11.77
N PHE A 886 5.44 -18.93 10.83
CA PHE A 886 6.38 -18.09 10.11
C PHE A 886 5.64 -17.10 9.22
N ALA A 887 5.86 -15.81 9.47
CA ALA A 887 5.36 -14.77 8.59
C ALA A 887 6.06 -14.80 7.22
N THR A 888 5.32 -14.49 6.17
CA THR A 888 5.86 -14.36 4.82
C THR A 888 6.91 -13.25 4.77
N LEU A 889 8.08 -13.58 4.26
CA LEU A 889 9.20 -12.65 4.19
C LEU A 889 9.18 -11.87 2.88
N TYR A 890 9.63 -10.60 2.93
CA TYR A 890 9.84 -9.80 1.73
C TYR A 890 10.84 -10.48 0.78
N GLY A 891 10.40 -10.77 -0.43
CA GLY A 891 11.18 -11.42 -1.49
C GLY A 891 12.12 -10.48 -2.27
N TRP A 892 12.73 -10.99 -3.35
CA TRP A 892 13.49 -10.23 -4.32
C TRP A 892 12.63 -10.00 -5.58
N GLU A 893 11.51 -9.32 -5.39
CA GLU A 893 10.60 -9.03 -6.49
C GLU A 893 11.10 -7.88 -7.34
N LEU A 894 11.16 -8.11 -8.65
CA LEU A 894 11.75 -7.17 -9.60
C LEU A 894 10.67 -6.49 -10.46
N PRO A 895 10.46 -5.17 -10.29
CA PRO A 895 9.51 -4.41 -11.11
C PRO A 895 10.03 -4.23 -12.55
N TRP A 896 9.91 -5.25 -13.40
CA TRP A 896 10.46 -5.27 -14.77
C TRP A 896 10.00 -4.10 -15.63
N ALA A 897 8.74 -3.66 -15.50
CA ALA A 897 8.22 -2.50 -16.20
C ALA A 897 8.97 -1.21 -15.79
N SER A 898 9.19 -1.01 -14.49
CA SER A 898 9.95 0.14 -13.95
C SER A 898 11.41 0.09 -14.43
N PHE A 899 12.04 -1.09 -14.47
CA PHE A 899 13.39 -1.26 -15.03
C PHE A 899 13.43 -0.89 -16.50
N ALA A 900 12.45 -1.32 -17.29
CA ALA A 900 12.36 -0.99 -18.72
C ALA A 900 12.19 0.52 -18.93
N VAL A 901 11.33 1.18 -18.17
CA VAL A 901 11.15 2.63 -18.22
C VAL A 901 12.48 3.35 -17.92
N VAL A 902 13.13 3.01 -16.83
CA VAL A 902 14.33 3.72 -16.37
C VAL A 902 15.54 3.43 -17.26
N LEU A 903 15.75 2.18 -17.70
CA LEU A 903 16.91 1.79 -18.53
C LEU A 903 16.76 2.13 -20.01
N LEU A 904 15.54 2.11 -20.55
CA LEU A 904 15.30 2.28 -21.98
C LEU A 904 14.58 3.60 -22.28
N ALA A 905 13.44 3.87 -21.66
CA ALA A 905 12.63 5.04 -21.99
C ALA A 905 13.35 6.35 -21.58
N VAL A 906 13.91 6.42 -20.37
CA VAL A 906 14.62 7.63 -19.92
C VAL A 906 15.79 8.01 -20.82
N PRO A 907 16.76 7.13 -21.14
CA PRO A 907 17.83 7.48 -22.08
C PRO A 907 17.34 7.79 -23.49
N LEU A 908 16.29 7.11 -23.98
CA LEU A 908 15.72 7.34 -25.31
C LEU A 908 15.04 8.73 -25.40
N ILE A 909 14.18 9.06 -24.44
CA ILE A 909 13.48 10.35 -24.40
C ILE A 909 14.49 11.49 -24.22
N ALA A 910 15.49 11.31 -23.35
CA ALA A 910 16.56 12.28 -23.17
C ALA A 910 17.37 12.49 -24.47
N ALA A 911 17.64 11.42 -25.22
CA ALA A 911 18.31 11.46 -26.50
C ALA A 911 17.51 12.24 -27.56
N LEU A 912 16.21 11.94 -27.67
CA LEU A 912 15.28 12.62 -28.59
C LEU A 912 15.15 14.12 -28.20
N GLY A 913 15.00 14.41 -26.92
CA GLY A 913 14.98 15.78 -26.42
C GLY A 913 16.27 16.55 -26.79
N ALA A 914 17.43 15.93 -26.57
CA ALA A 914 18.70 16.55 -26.96
C ALA A 914 18.80 16.80 -28.47
N LEU A 915 18.31 15.88 -29.31
CA LEU A 915 18.28 16.02 -30.76
C LEU A 915 17.40 17.17 -31.24
N VAL A 916 16.24 17.36 -30.60
CA VAL A 916 15.24 18.39 -30.94
C VAL A 916 15.68 19.77 -30.45
N PHE A 917 16.05 19.89 -29.18
CA PHE A 917 16.31 21.17 -28.52
C PHE A 917 17.73 21.72 -28.75
N THR A 918 18.69 20.91 -29.25
CA THR A 918 20.02 21.42 -29.55
C THR A 918 20.02 22.28 -30.84
N LYS A 919 20.27 23.60 -30.68
CA LYS A 919 20.35 24.54 -31.80
C LYS A 919 21.58 24.25 -32.65
N ALA A 920 21.36 24.02 -33.94
CA ALA A 920 22.41 23.77 -34.94
C ALA A 920 23.17 25.02 -35.39
N THR A 921 22.56 26.20 -35.19
CA THR A 921 23.14 27.53 -35.58
C THR A 921 24.00 28.06 -34.44
N LEU A 922 25.26 28.35 -34.76
CA LEU A 922 26.15 29.07 -33.87
C LEU A 922 26.00 30.57 -34.12
N PRO A 923 25.85 31.40 -33.07
CA PRO A 923 25.96 32.82 -33.23
C PRO A 923 27.38 33.15 -33.68
N SER A 924 27.52 33.81 -34.81
CA SER A 924 28.81 34.34 -35.26
C SER A 924 29.25 35.40 -34.26
N GLU A 925 30.21 35.11 -33.38
CA GLU A 925 30.88 36.15 -32.61
C GLU A 925 31.70 36.96 -33.59
N ARG A 926 31.23 38.18 -33.94
CA ARG A 926 32.06 39.20 -34.56
C ARG A 926 33.22 39.45 -33.58
N ARG A 927 34.42 39.15 -34.02
CA ARG A 927 35.64 39.71 -33.41
C ARG A 927 35.46 41.23 -33.42
N ILE A 928 35.28 41.81 -32.24
CA ILE A 928 35.59 43.19 -32.03
C ILE A 928 37.10 43.24 -31.91
N THR A 929 37.73 43.69 -33.01
CA THR A 929 39.14 44.03 -33.06
C THR A 929 39.40 45.20 -32.14
#